data_650ab7998013876ccbb319b55c7c192b
#
_entry.id   650ab7998013876ccbb319b55c7c192b
#
_cell.length_a   1.000
_cell.length_b   1.000
_cell.length_c   1.000
_cell.angle_alpha   90.00
_cell.angle_beta   90.00
_cell.angle_gamma   90.00
#
_symmetry.space_group_name_H-M   'P 1'
#
loop_
_entity.id
_entity.type
_entity.pdbx_description
1 polymer ?
#
loop_
_entity_poly.entity_id
_entity_poly.type
_entity_poly.pdbx_seq_one_letter_code
_entity_poly.pdbx_strand_id
1 'polypeptide(L)'
;MDLIAQLARELNLKAANVEAAVKLIDEGNTIPFISRYRKEATGGMDDVALRALDERLSYLRNLEQRKEDVILLIDAQGKLTPELEQQIREATQLQRVEDLYKPYRKKRMTRAQKAREAGLEPLANMIIMQASAKGSALDAAAAYVNEDAGFDTPEKALAGAADIVAETVAEDPENVADLRAFTQNTADIVVEATDPAEKTPYEPYYNFDEPLRRIPNHRVLAIDRGEREGKLRVRVNVDGAAATARLGSRWPRRQGVFAPVFDAAIADGYKRLMAPSLEREARAKLTVRAQTEAINVFAKNLEGLLSARPVRGARVLALDPGYRTGCKVAVMDETGKLLDHGVVYPTKPRHDVAGTKRELARLVKKDSVNTIVIGNGTASRETEEVVSEFIAEQAPSLRYTIVNEAGASVYSASELASQEYPDLDVTVRGAMSLGRRLQDPLAELVKIPPQSIGVGQYQHDLDQAELSRTLGHVVEDVVNRVGVDVNTASASLLGYVSGITPSVAKNIVAYREENGAFTDRRQLKKVPKLGPKAYLNAAGFLRISGGKNPLDATSVHPESYEVATAVLERAGVKASELSRGGVPDIERRLGSISALASDLDCGTLTLIDIVNELKKPGRDPRDDAPEVVFSRSALSIDDLESGMELKGTVRNVVDFGAFVDVGVHQDGLVHISKLANRFVKHPSDVVRVGDTVKVWVEKVDRDRKKISLTMVQGK
;
A
#
# COMPACT_ATOMS: atom_id res chain seq x y z
N MET A 1 7.14 28.82 7.54
CA MET A 1 5.71 28.42 7.32
C MET A 1 5.11 27.96 8.63
N ASP A 2 3.83 28.29 8.90
CA ASP A 2 3.11 27.67 10.04
C ASP A 2 2.68 26.25 9.62
N LEU A 3 3.43 25.25 10.07
CA LEU A 3 3.24 23.83 9.72
C LEU A 3 1.86 23.33 10.18
N ILE A 4 1.40 23.76 11.37
CA ILE A 4 0.13 23.31 11.93
C ILE A 4 -1.04 23.86 11.10
N ALA A 5 -1.01 25.16 10.78
CA ALA A 5 -2.03 25.78 9.95
C ALA A 5 -2.07 25.18 8.53
N GLN A 6 -0.91 24.84 7.97
CA GLN A 6 -0.82 24.20 6.66
C GLN A 6 -1.39 22.78 6.66
N LEU A 7 -0.98 21.95 7.62
CA LEU A 7 -1.50 20.58 7.79
C LEU A 7 -3.02 20.58 8.00
N ALA A 8 -3.51 21.47 8.88
CA ALA A 8 -4.94 21.59 9.18
C ALA A 8 -5.76 21.92 7.92
N ARG A 9 -5.25 22.81 7.07
CA ARG A 9 -5.90 23.19 5.81
C ARG A 9 -5.87 22.05 4.79
N GLU A 10 -4.72 21.41 4.59
CA GLU A 10 -4.54 20.37 3.58
C GLU A 10 -5.34 19.10 3.90
N LEU A 11 -5.39 18.73 5.18
CA LEU A 11 -6.09 17.53 5.64
C LEU A 11 -7.54 17.80 6.07
N ASN A 12 -8.00 19.04 5.98
CA ASN A 12 -9.33 19.47 6.41
C ASN A 12 -9.61 19.10 7.88
N LEU A 13 -8.64 19.37 8.77
CA LEU A 13 -8.68 19.08 10.20
C LEU A 13 -8.67 20.37 11.03
N LYS A 14 -9.09 20.31 12.28
CA LYS A 14 -9.00 21.44 13.21
C LYS A 14 -7.54 21.63 13.66
N ALA A 15 -7.03 22.87 13.62
CA ALA A 15 -5.64 23.18 13.96
C ALA A 15 -5.24 22.69 15.37
N ALA A 16 -6.11 22.87 16.37
CA ALA A 16 -5.84 22.41 17.74
C ALA A 16 -5.68 20.88 17.82
N ASN A 17 -6.45 20.12 17.04
CA ASN A 17 -6.34 18.66 17.00
C ASN A 17 -5.04 18.22 16.28
N VAL A 18 -4.65 18.94 15.21
CA VAL A 18 -3.39 18.71 14.49
C VAL A 18 -2.19 19.00 15.41
N GLU A 19 -2.22 20.11 16.15
CA GLU A 19 -1.16 20.46 17.09
C GLU A 19 -0.99 19.39 18.18
N ALA A 20 -2.10 18.93 18.77
CA ALA A 20 -2.09 17.86 19.76
C ALA A 20 -1.54 16.55 19.18
N ALA A 21 -1.95 16.18 17.96
CA ALA A 21 -1.45 14.97 17.29
C ALA A 21 0.05 15.06 16.99
N VAL A 22 0.53 16.18 16.45
CA VAL A 22 1.95 16.43 16.18
C VAL A 22 2.77 16.34 17.47
N LYS A 23 2.30 16.95 18.56
CA LYS A 23 2.96 16.88 19.87
C LYS A 23 3.07 15.43 20.36
N LEU A 24 1.99 14.63 20.25
CA LEU A 24 2.01 13.24 20.67
C LEU A 24 2.97 12.40 19.83
N ILE A 25 3.06 12.64 18.51
CA ILE A 25 4.02 11.98 17.61
C ILE A 25 5.45 12.35 18.02
N ASP A 26 5.74 13.62 18.24
CA ASP A 26 7.05 14.12 18.63
C ASP A 26 7.51 13.60 20.02
N GLU A 27 6.56 13.33 20.91
CA GLU A 27 6.79 12.65 22.17
C GLU A 27 7.10 11.14 22.00
N GLY A 28 7.05 10.59 20.78
CA GLY A 28 7.34 9.19 20.47
C GLY A 28 6.18 8.23 20.78
N ASN A 29 4.95 8.71 20.76
CA ASN A 29 3.79 7.83 20.77
C ASN A 29 3.57 7.25 19.37
N THR A 30 3.16 5.98 19.31
CA THR A 30 2.86 5.31 18.04
C THR A 30 1.47 5.69 17.52
N ILE A 31 1.28 5.60 16.22
CA ILE A 31 -0.03 5.91 15.59
C ILE A 31 -1.16 5.05 16.16
N PRO A 32 -1.04 3.71 16.30
CA PRO A 32 -2.12 2.91 16.91
C PRO A 32 -2.46 3.32 18.35
N PHE A 33 -1.45 3.70 19.15
CA PHE A 33 -1.70 4.20 20.51
C PHE A 33 -2.45 5.52 20.50
N ILE A 34 -2.05 6.46 19.66
CA ILE A 34 -2.71 7.78 19.55
C ILE A 34 -4.16 7.61 19.11
N SER A 35 -4.41 6.85 18.05
CA SER A 35 -5.75 6.65 17.49
C SER A 35 -6.70 5.96 18.48
N ARG A 36 -6.19 5.05 19.30
CA ARG A 36 -7.00 4.29 20.25
C ARG A 36 -7.17 4.99 21.60
N TYR A 37 -6.10 5.54 22.17
CA TYR A 37 -6.05 5.97 23.57
C TYR A 37 -5.87 7.49 23.77
N ARG A 38 -5.81 8.29 22.71
CA ARG A 38 -5.68 9.75 22.75
C ARG A 38 -6.72 10.47 21.88
N LYS A 39 -7.87 9.83 21.71
CA LYS A 39 -8.98 10.33 20.86
C LYS A 39 -9.47 11.73 21.26
N GLU A 40 -9.56 12.01 22.56
CA GLU A 40 -10.01 13.32 23.05
C GLU A 40 -9.05 14.43 22.61
N ALA A 41 -7.75 14.20 22.72
CA ALA A 41 -6.74 15.19 22.33
C ALA A 41 -6.73 15.43 20.82
N THR A 42 -6.93 14.38 20.03
CA THR A 42 -6.87 14.46 18.56
C THR A 42 -8.22 14.71 17.90
N GLY A 43 -9.30 14.82 18.70
CA GLY A 43 -10.67 14.98 18.18
C GLY A 43 -11.18 13.75 17.43
N GLY A 44 -10.71 12.55 17.80
CA GLY A 44 -11.16 11.29 17.25
C GLY A 44 -10.52 10.89 15.92
N MET A 45 -9.31 11.40 15.60
CA MET A 45 -8.58 10.97 14.40
C MET A 45 -8.33 9.45 14.45
N ASP A 46 -8.66 8.77 13.36
CA ASP A 46 -8.38 7.35 13.16
C ASP A 46 -6.94 7.11 12.66
N ASP A 47 -6.57 5.84 12.49
CA ASP A 47 -5.24 5.44 12.03
C ASP A 47 -4.92 6.04 10.65
N VAL A 48 -5.90 6.09 9.75
CA VAL A 48 -5.73 6.61 8.38
C VAL A 48 -5.42 8.10 8.41
N ALA A 49 -6.20 8.88 9.17
CA ALA A 49 -5.99 10.32 9.30
C ALA A 49 -4.65 10.64 9.98
N LEU A 50 -4.27 9.90 11.03
CA LEU A 50 -2.99 10.09 11.73
C LEU A 50 -1.79 9.70 10.88
N ARG A 51 -1.86 8.63 10.07
CA ARG A 51 -0.80 8.27 9.13
C ARG A 51 -0.65 9.31 8.02
N ALA A 52 -1.76 9.78 7.45
CA ALA A 52 -1.73 10.86 6.47
C ALA A 52 -1.12 12.14 7.05
N LEU A 53 -1.41 12.44 8.31
CA LEU A 53 -0.83 13.59 9.02
C LEU A 53 0.68 13.39 9.23
N ASP A 54 1.13 12.24 9.69
CA ASP A 54 2.55 11.95 9.95
C ASP A 54 3.38 11.99 8.66
N GLU A 55 2.88 11.39 7.57
CA GLU A 55 3.52 11.46 6.25
C GLU A 55 3.61 12.89 5.74
N ARG A 56 2.52 13.65 5.87
CA ARG A 56 2.51 15.03 5.40
C ARG A 56 3.37 15.93 6.27
N LEU A 57 3.39 15.73 7.58
CA LEU A 57 4.29 16.41 8.52
C LEU A 57 5.76 16.18 8.15
N SER A 58 6.12 14.94 7.91
CA SER A 58 7.46 14.55 7.48
C SER A 58 7.86 15.23 6.17
N TYR A 59 6.95 15.24 5.17
CA TYR A 59 7.17 15.95 3.92
C TYR A 59 7.37 17.46 4.12
N LEU A 60 6.54 18.10 4.93
CA LEU A 60 6.65 19.56 5.15
C LEU A 60 7.91 19.93 5.94
N ARG A 61 8.33 19.11 6.90
CA ARG A 61 9.61 19.29 7.60
C ARG A 61 10.80 19.19 6.64
N ASN A 62 10.79 18.20 5.76
CA ASN A 62 11.81 18.05 4.72
C ASN A 62 11.79 19.23 3.73
N LEU A 63 10.61 19.74 3.38
CA LEU A 63 10.47 20.91 2.53
C LEU A 63 11.07 22.16 3.18
N GLU A 64 10.76 22.44 4.45
CA GLU A 64 11.33 23.59 5.17
C GLU A 64 12.86 23.47 5.28
N GLN A 65 13.39 22.30 5.62
CA GLN A 65 14.84 22.08 5.64
C GLN A 65 15.47 22.34 4.25
N ARG A 66 14.83 21.84 3.19
CA ARG A 66 15.33 22.06 1.84
C ARG A 66 15.32 23.51 1.42
N LYS A 67 14.32 24.29 1.84
CA LYS A 67 14.28 25.74 1.60
C LYS A 67 15.48 26.45 2.23
N GLU A 68 15.77 26.16 3.49
CA GLU A 68 16.93 26.73 4.19
C GLU A 68 18.24 26.35 3.50
N ASP A 69 18.40 25.07 3.11
CA ASP A 69 19.57 24.61 2.37
C ASP A 69 19.77 25.38 1.05
N VAL A 70 18.67 25.57 0.29
CA VAL A 70 18.72 26.29 -1.00
C VAL A 70 19.03 27.77 -0.81
N ILE A 71 18.44 28.42 0.20
CA ILE A 71 18.75 29.82 0.52
C ILE A 71 20.24 29.97 0.83
N LEU A 72 20.80 29.13 1.68
CA LEU A 72 22.23 29.15 2.01
C LEU A 72 23.12 28.92 0.79
N LEU A 73 22.74 27.98 -0.10
CA LEU A 73 23.51 27.68 -1.31
C LEU A 73 23.51 28.83 -2.33
N ILE A 74 22.43 29.61 -2.42
CA ILE A 74 22.34 30.78 -3.32
C ILE A 74 23.06 31.98 -2.69
N ASP A 75 22.89 32.18 -1.37
CA ASP A 75 23.55 33.24 -0.63
C ASP A 75 25.10 33.14 -0.70
N ALA A 76 25.61 31.91 -0.54
CA ALA A 76 27.04 31.61 -0.67
C ALA A 76 27.61 31.95 -2.05
N GLN A 77 26.76 32.15 -3.08
CA GLN A 77 27.13 32.60 -4.42
C GLN A 77 26.99 34.13 -4.56
N GLY A 78 26.51 34.85 -3.53
CA GLY A 78 26.22 36.28 -3.59
C GLY A 78 25.09 36.66 -4.55
N LYS A 79 24.17 35.72 -4.81
CA LYS A 79 23.08 35.87 -5.80
C LYS A 79 21.67 35.86 -5.16
N LEU A 80 21.57 35.77 -3.84
CA LEU A 80 20.30 35.79 -3.15
C LEU A 80 19.74 37.22 -3.14
N THR A 81 18.54 37.40 -3.68
CA THR A 81 17.77 38.64 -3.55
C THR A 81 16.62 38.49 -2.59
N PRO A 82 16.13 39.57 -1.95
CA PRO A 82 14.99 39.50 -1.04
C PRO A 82 13.74 38.87 -1.68
N GLU A 83 13.49 39.17 -2.96
CA GLU A 83 12.36 38.64 -3.72
C GLU A 83 12.49 37.13 -3.95
N LEU A 84 13.68 36.65 -4.27
CA LEU A 84 13.95 35.23 -4.46
C LEU A 84 13.83 34.45 -3.14
N GLU A 85 14.38 35.01 -2.07
CA GLU A 85 14.23 34.42 -0.73
C GLU A 85 12.75 34.30 -0.35
N GLN A 86 11.96 35.35 -0.56
CA GLN A 86 10.54 35.33 -0.31
C GLN A 86 9.83 34.23 -1.13
N GLN A 87 10.10 34.13 -2.42
CA GLN A 87 9.53 33.08 -3.29
C GLN A 87 9.88 31.67 -2.80
N ILE A 88 11.13 31.42 -2.36
CA ILE A 88 11.56 30.15 -1.83
C ILE A 88 10.82 29.85 -0.51
N ARG A 89 10.72 30.82 0.40
CA ARG A 89 10.01 30.67 1.69
C ARG A 89 8.51 30.44 1.52
N GLU A 90 7.89 31.04 0.52
CA GLU A 90 6.47 30.88 0.20
C GLU A 90 6.13 29.59 -0.55
N ALA A 91 7.13 28.91 -1.13
CA ALA A 91 6.92 27.68 -1.88
C ALA A 91 6.25 26.59 -0.99
N THR A 92 5.18 25.98 -1.48
CA THR A 92 4.42 24.91 -0.79
C THR A 92 4.75 23.52 -1.31
N GLN A 93 5.57 23.41 -2.35
CA GLN A 93 5.97 22.17 -2.98
C GLN A 93 7.47 22.14 -3.22
N LEU A 94 8.09 21.00 -2.98
CA LEU A 94 9.53 20.79 -3.21
C LEU A 94 9.92 21.11 -4.66
N GLN A 95 9.09 20.75 -5.63
CA GLN A 95 9.33 21.03 -7.04
C GLN A 95 9.50 22.53 -7.32
N ARG A 96 8.69 23.38 -6.66
CA ARG A 96 8.83 24.84 -6.81
C ARG A 96 10.17 25.34 -6.27
N VAL A 97 10.62 24.81 -5.14
CA VAL A 97 11.94 25.15 -4.57
C VAL A 97 13.05 24.74 -5.52
N GLU A 98 12.95 23.54 -6.09
CA GLU A 98 13.94 23.04 -7.06
C GLU A 98 13.94 23.83 -8.37
N ASP A 99 12.78 24.28 -8.84
CA ASP A 99 12.68 25.14 -10.03
C ASP A 99 13.34 26.51 -9.79
N LEU A 100 13.10 27.13 -8.62
CA LEU A 100 13.74 28.38 -8.22
C LEU A 100 15.26 28.23 -8.05
N TYR A 101 15.73 27.07 -7.59
CA TYR A 101 17.16 26.79 -7.41
C TYR A 101 17.88 26.41 -8.71
N LYS A 102 17.17 25.93 -9.73
CA LYS A 102 17.74 25.40 -10.97
C LYS A 102 18.74 26.32 -11.64
N PRO A 103 18.54 27.67 -11.79
CA PRO A 103 19.49 28.59 -12.37
C PRO A 103 20.81 28.69 -11.60
N TYR A 104 20.81 28.41 -10.30
CA TYR A 104 21.97 28.58 -9.39
C TYR A 104 22.73 27.28 -9.12
N ARG A 105 22.29 26.17 -9.69
CA ARG A 105 23.00 24.88 -9.57
C ARG A 105 24.33 24.91 -10.31
N LYS A 106 25.37 24.35 -9.70
CA LYS A 106 26.64 24.11 -10.42
C LYS A 106 26.39 23.19 -11.62
N LYS A 107 26.69 23.68 -12.81
CA LYS A 107 26.50 22.95 -14.08
C LYS A 107 27.87 22.61 -14.67
N ARG A 108 27.88 21.61 -15.57
CA ARG A 108 29.00 21.45 -16.50
C ARG A 108 28.97 22.63 -17.47
N MET A 109 30.13 22.97 -18.05
CA MET A 109 30.24 24.02 -19.06
C MET A 109 29.17 23.87 -20.15
N THR A 110 28.16 24.76 -20.16
CA THR A 110 27.11 24.79 -21.19
C THR A 110 27.54 25.67 -22.39
N ARG A 111 26.81 25.56 -23.52
CA ARG A 111 27.03 26.47 -24.65
C ARG A 111 26.80 27.93 -24.25
N ALA A 112 25.74 28.18 -23.50
CA ALA A 112 25.40 29.49 -22.96
C ALA A 112 26.46 30.01 -22.00
N GLN A 113 27.04 29.16 -21.15
CA GLN A 113 28.09 29.56 -20.22
C GLN A 113 29.36 29.94 -20.98
N LYS A 114 29.77 29.16 -22.00
CA LYS A 114 30.90 29.54 -22.89
C LYS A 114 30.68 30.89 -23.56
N ALA A 115 29.43 31.12 -24.01
CA ALA A 115 29.09 32.40 -24.64
C ALA A 115 29.12 33.59 -23.65
N ARG A 116 28.69 33.37 -22.38
CA ARG A 116 28.80 34.40 -21.33
C ARG A 116 30.26 34.72 -20.99
N GLU A 117 31.09 33.69 -20.84
CA GLU A 117 32.55 33.87 -20.61
C GLU A 117 33.23 34.57 -21.75
N ALA A 118 32.73 34.42 -22.99
CA ALA A 118 33.20 35.15 -24.17
C ALA A 118 32.69 36.60 -24.26
N GLY A 119 31.85 37.04 -23.30
CA GLY A 119 31.33 38.42 -23.26
C GLY A 119 30.08 38.68 -24.12
N LEU A 120 29.34 37.63 -24.52
CA LEU A 120 28.16 37.75 -25.39
C LEU A 120 26.85 38.09 -24.65
N GLU A 121 26.87 38.22 -23.34
CA GLU A 121 25.68 38.52 -22.54
C GLU A 121 24.98 39.84 -22.89
N PRO A 122 25.69 40.95 -23.17
CA PRO A 122 25.03 42.19 -23.63
C PRO A 122 24.27 42.00 -24.94
N LEU A 123 24.82 41.22 -25.89
CA LEU A 123 24.11 40.90 -27.14
C LEU A 123 22.88 40.05 -26.90
N ALA A 124 22.98 39.08 -26.01
CA ALA A 124 21.81 38.27 -25.60
C ALA A 124 20.70 39.13 -24.95
N ASN A 125 21.06 40.11 -24.12
CA ASN A 125 20.13 41.07 -23.55
C ASN A 125 19.45 41.95 -24.62
N MET A 126 20.17 42.34 -25.65
CA MET A 126 19.58 43.06 -26.79
C MET A 126 18.57 42.21 -27.54
N ILE A 127 18.82 40.90 -27.70
CA ILE A 127 17.89 39.93 -28.30
C ILE A 127 16.64 39.76 -27.42
N ILE A 128 16.81 39.58 -26.13
CA ILE A 128 15.69 39.40 -25.16
C ILE A 128 14.81 40.66 -25.14
N MET A 129 15.40 41.83 -25.05
CA MET A 129 14.67 43.10 -25.04
C MET A 129 14.16 43.50 -26.43
N GLN A 130 14.52 42.74 -27.47
CA GLN A 130 14.24 43.05 -28.87
C GLN A 130 14.54 44.50 -29.16
N ALA A 131 15.76 44.95 -28.78
CA ALA A 131 16.20 46.33 -28.86
C ALA A 131 16.23 46.82 -30.32
N SER A 132 16.00 48.09 -30.55
CA SER A 132 16.18 48.69 -31.86
C SER A 132 17.65 48.74 -32.21
N ALA A 133 18.05 48.16 -33.33
CA ALA A 133 19.39 48.21 -33.87
C ALA A 133 19.38 48.76 -35.30
N LYS A 134 20.43 49.49 -35.69
CA LYS A 134 20.62 49.92 -37.07
C LYS A 134 21.18 48.73 -37.89
N GLY A 135 20.63 48.49 -39.06
CA GLY A 135 21.06 47.40 -39.93
C GLY A 135 20.42 46.06 -39.58
N SER A 136 21.14 44.95 -39.69
CA SER A 136 20.72 43.58 -39.40
C SER A 136 21.16 43.14 -38.02
N ALA A 137 20.64 41.99 -37.55
CA ALA A 137 21.11 41.35 -36.31
C ALA A 137 22.59 40.93 -36.38
N LEU A 138 23.09 40.60 -37.57
CA LEU A 138 24.50 40.31 -37.82
C LEU A 138 25.39 41.54 -37.68
N ASP A 139 24.92 42.70 -38.17
CA ASP A 139 25.67 43.96 -38.02
C ASP A 139 25.83 44.33 -36.54
N ALA A 140 24.79 44.08 -35.74
CA ALA A 140 24.87 44.28 -34.30
C ALA A 140 25.80 43.25 -33.61
N ALA A 141 25.83 42.01 -34.07
CA ALA A 141 26.69 40.95 -33.55
C ALA A 141 28.18 41.14 -33.89
N ALA A 142 28.51 41.88 -34.96
CA ALA A 142 29.87 42.12 -35.35
C ALA A 142 30.72 42.81 -34.27
N ALA A 143 30.10 43.65 -33.43
CA ALA A 143 30.75 44.29 -32.29
C ALA A 143 31.12 43.34 -31.13
N TYR A 144 30.65 42.12 -31.16
CA TYR A 144 30.80 41.10 -30.10
C TYR A 144 31.62 39.89 -30.57
N VAL A 145 32.28 39.95 -31.71
CA VAL A 145 33.18 38.91 -32.21
C VAL A 145 34.35 38.75 -31.22
N ASN A 146 34.65 37.51 -30.86
CA ASN A 146 35.75 37.16 -29.95
C ASN A 146 36.45 35.90 -30.49
N GLU A 147 37.54 36.12 -31.23
CA GLU A 147 38.29 35.05 -31.88
C GLU A 147 38.95 34.10 -30.88
N ASP A 148 39.48 34.63 -29.77
CA ASP A 148 40.16 33.86 -28.72
C ASP A 148 39.22 32.87 -28.00
N ALA A 149 37.94 33.24 -27.92
CA ALA A 149 36.92 32.39 -27.34
C ALA A 149 36.18 31.48 -28.35
N GLY A 150 36.59 31.51 -29.64
CA GLY A 150 36.00 30.69 -30.71
C GLY A 150 34.70 31.26 -31.31
N PHE A 151 34.38 32.52 -31.05
CA PHE A 151 33.30 33.29 -31.69
C PHE A 151 33.85 34.28 -32.70
N ASP A 152 34.56 33.77 -33.68
CA ASP A 152 35.40 34.48 -34.67
C ASP A 152 34.59 35.13 -35.79
N THR A 153 33.27 34.92 -35.88
CA THR A 153 32.39 35.57 -36.86
C THR A 153 31.12 36.13 -36.23
N PRO A 154 30.47 37.14 -36.84
CA PRO A 154 29.18 37.66 -36.36
C PRO A 154 28.12 36.60 -36.23
N GLU A 155 28.08 35.60 -37.12
CA GLU A 155 27.12 34.46 -37.05
C GLU A 155 27.36 33.63 -35.80
N LYS A 156 28.63 33.32 -35.48
CA LYS A 156 28.96 32.57 -34.27
C LYS A 156 28.65 33.35 -32.99
N ALA A 157 28.97 34.67 -32.99
CA ALA A 157 28.61 35.54 -31.87
C ALA A 157 27.09 35.63 -31.66
N LEU A 158 26.31 35.75 -32.73
CA LEU A 158 24.87 35.79 -32.70
C LEU A 158 24.29 34.43 -32.21
N ALA A 159 24.84 33.32 -32.70
CA ALA A 159 24.43 31.98 -32.25
C ALA A 159 24.77 31.74 -30.76
N GLY A 160 25.95 32.19 -30.29
CA GLY A 160 26.30 32.15 -28.88
C GLY A 160 25.37 32.99 -28.00
N ALA A 161 25.02 34.19 -28.44
CA ALA A 161 24.03 35.01 -27.75
C ALA A 161 22.63 34.36 -27.74
N ALA A 162 22.22 33.71 -28.84
CA ALA A 162 20.98 32.94 -28.91
C ALA A 162 20.97 31.72 -27.96
N ASP A 163 22.11 31.03 -27.75
CA ASP A 163 22.26 29.97 -26.75
C ASP A 163 22.04 30.50 -25.31
N ILE A 164 22.52 31.74 -25.01
CA ILE A 164 22.23 32.38 -23.71
C ILE A 164 20.74 32.66 -23.56
N VAL A 165 20.10 33.21 -24.60
CA VAL A 165 18.64 33.46 -24.60
C VAL A 165 17.86 32.16 -24.39
N ALA A 166 18.20 31.10 -25.12
CA ALA A 166 17.57 29.79 -25.01
C ALA A 166 17.68 29.21 -23.58
N GLU A 167 18.86 29.31 -22.96
CA GLU A 167 19.07 28.88 -21.59
C GLU A 167 18.26 29.72 -20.57
N THR A 168 18.28 31.04 -20.71
CA THR A 168 17.55 31.97 -19.86
C THR A 168 16.05 31.70 -19.87
N VAL A 169 15.47 31.51 -21.07
CA VAL A 169 14.04 31.16 -21.20
C VAL A 169 13.73 29.79 -20.65
N ALA A 170 14.62 28.80 -20.85
CA ALA A 170 14.41 27.42 -20.39
C ALA A 170 14.60 27.22 -18.89
N GLU A 171 15.29 28.14 -18.22
CA GLU A 171 15.54 28.07 -16.78
C GLU A 171 14.65 29.01 -15.96
N ASP A 172 13.87 29.87 -16.64
CA ASP A 172 12.89 30.71 -15.97
C ASP A 172 11.84 29.80 -15.24
N PRO A 173 11.70 29.91 -13.89
CA PRO A 173 10.84 29.04 -13.11
C PRO A 173 9.36 29.11 -13.50
N GLU A 174 8.91 30.28 -13.99
CA GLU A 174 7.53 30.49 -14.42
C GLU A 174 7.27 29.81 -15.77
N ASN A 175 8.23 29.89 -16.70
CA ASN A 175 8.16 29.18 -17.97
C ASN A 175 8.13 27.66 -17.76
N VAL A 176 8.97 27.14 -16.86
CA VAL A 176 9.00 25.73 -16.52
C VAL A 176 7.69 25.28 -15.90
N ALA A 177 7.14 26.03 -14.93
CA ALA A 177 5.87 25.72 -14.28
C ALA A 177 4.69 25.72 -15.28
N ASP A 178 4.65 26.72 -16.16
CA ASP A 178 3.60 26.84 -17.18
C ASP A 178 3.64 25.70 -18.19
N LEU A 179 4.81 25.38 -18.75
CA LEU A 179 4.93 24.27 -19.69
C LEU A 179 4.76 22.89 -19.04
N ARG A 180 5.13 22.73 -17.77
CA ARG A 180 4.81 21.52 -16.99
C ARG A 180 3.30 21.30 -16.93
N ALA A 181 2.54 22.34 -16.57
CA ALA A 181 1.09 22.29 -16.54
C ALA A 181 0.50 22.03 -17.93
N PHE A 182 1.02 22.67 -18.95
CA PHE A 182 0.62 22.46 -20.34
C PHE A 182 0.85 21.00 -20.76
N THR A 183 2.06 20.45 -20.55
CA THR A 183 2.41 19.06 -20.86
C THR A 183 1.46 18.07 -20.14
N GLN A 184 1.24 18.25 -18.85
CA GLN A 184 0.36 17.36 -18.07
C GLN A 184 -1.09 17.35 -18.57
N ASN A 185 -1.57 18.46 -19.11
CA ASN A 185 -2.97 18.59 -19.54
C ASN A 185 -3.20 18.21 -21.00
N THR A 186 -2.19 18.31 -21.88
CA THR A 186 -2.36 18.18 -23.33
C THR A 186 -1.57 17.05 -23.97
N ALA A 187 -0.55 16.51 -23.26
CA ALA A 187 0.29 15.48 -23.85
C ALA A 187 -0.38 14.12 -23.89
N ASP A 188 0.02 13.33 -24.88
CA ASP A 188 -0.32 11.92 -25.03
C ASP A 188 0.92 11.05 -24.73
N ILE A 189 0.70 9.90 -24.12
CA ILE A 189 1.68 8.82 -24.09
C ILE A 189 1.57 8.05 -25.40
N VAL A 190 2.68 7.89 -26.11
CA VAL A 190 2.76 7.15 -27.37
C VAL A 190 3.69 5.97 -27.17
N VAL A 191 3.18 4.78 -27.50
CA VAL A 191 3.87 3.52 -27.30
C VAL A 191 3.96 2.77 -28.61
N GLU A 192 5.15 2.30 -28.95
CA GLU A 192 5.44 1.52 -30.14
C GLU A 192 6.19 0.24 -29.77
N ALA A 193 5.97 -0.83 -30.51
CA ALA A 193 6.78 -2.05 -30.35
C ALA A 193 8.23 -1.80 -30.77
N THR A 194 9.17 -2.39 -30.04
CA THR A 194 10.58 -2.43 -30.47
C THR A 194 10.74 -3.36 -31.65
N ASP A 195 10.07 -4.50 -31.65
CA ASP A 195 9.93 -5.42 -32.78
C ASP A 195 8.45 -5.82 -32.94
N PRO A 196 7.72 -5.28 -33.93
CA PRO A 196 6.32 -5.60 -34.15
C PRO A 196 6.03 -7.05 -34.55
N ALA A 197 7.03 -7.82 -34.98
CA ALA A 197 6.86 -9.22 -35.37
C ALA A 197 6.96 -10.18 -34.17
N GLU A 198 7.51 -9.75 -33.05
CA GLU A 198 7.64 -10.55 -31.84
C GLU A 198 6.29 -10.61 -31.09
N LYS A 199 5.81 -11.83 -30.81
CA LYS A 199 4.59 -12.02 -30.01
C LYS A 199 4.92 -11.93 -28.52
N THR A 200 4.40 -10.92 -27.84
CA THR A 200 4.59 -10.72 -26.40
C THR A 200 3.26 -10.42 -25.69
N PRO A 201 3.19 -10.48 -24.38
CA PRO A 201 2.02 -10.04 -23.62
C PRO A 201 1.67 -8.54 -23.83
N TYR A 202 2.59 -7.78 -24.44
CA TYR A 202 2.45 -6.34 -24.68
C TYR A 202 1.85 -6.00 -26.06
N GLU A 203 1.42 -6.98 -26.87
CA GLU A 203 0.75 -6.73 -28.17
C GLU A 203 -0.34 -5.66 -28.14
N PRO A 204 -1.17 -5.54 -27.07
CA PRO A 204 -2.16 -4.47 -26.98
C PRO A 204 -1.59 -3.05 -26.97
N TYR A 205 -0.29 -2.91 -26.74
CA TYR A 205 0.43 -1.62 -26.66
C TYR A 205 1.39 -1.38 -27.83
N TYR A 206 1.42 -2.22 -28.87
CA TYR A 206 2.38 -2.10 -29.99
C TYR A 206 2.15 -0.87 -30.87
N ASN A 207 0.96 -0.35 -30.90
CA ASN A 207 0.60 0.90 -31.55
C ASN A 207 -0.49 1.56 -30.70
N PHE A 208 -0.08 2.22 -29.63
CA PHE A 208 -0.98 2.70 -28.61
C PHE A 208 -0.69 4.17 -28.30
N ASP A 209 -1.75 4.96 -28.22
CA ASP A 209 -1.70 6.33 -27.75
C ASP A 209 -2.89 6.65 -26.84
N GLU A 210 -2.66 7.41 -25.79
CA GLU A 210 -3.70 7.85 -24.86
C GLU A 210 -3.28 9.13 -24.12
N PRO A 211 -4.21 10.08 -23.83
CA PRO A 211 -3.90 11.26 -23.04
C PRO A 211 -3.36 10.90 -21.64
N LEU A 212 -2.23 11.52 -21.23
CA LEU A 212 -1.58 11.27 -19.93
C LEU A 212 -2.55 11.36 -18.75
N ARG A 213 -3.50 12.30 -18.81
CA ARG A 213 -4.47 12.53 -17.74
C ARG A 213 -5.54 11.44 -17.63
N ARG A 214 -5.73 10.61 -18.67
CA ARG A 214 -6.81 9.61 -18.77
C ARG A 214 -6.33 8.17 -18.67
N ILE A 215 -5.04 7.92 -18.95
CA ILE A 215 -4.52 6.56 -18.96
C ILE A 215 -4.70 5.88 -17.59
N PRO A 216 -5.31 4.68 -17.53
CA PRO A 216 -5.46 3.91 -16.30
C PRO A 216 -4.12 3.44 -15.73
N ASN A 217 -4.03 3.37 -14.40
CA ASN A 217 -2.79 3.04 -13.70
C ASN A 217 -2.22 1.67 -14.07
N HIS A 218 -3.08 0.64 -14.24
CA HIS A 218 -2.62 -0.69 -14.62
C HIS A 218 -1.98 -0.73 -16.03
N ARG A 219 -2.42 0.14 -16.97
CA ARG A 219 -1.79 0.27 -18.28
C ARG A 219 -0.42 0.93 -18.18
N VAL A 220 -0.29 1.96 -17.33
CA VAL A 220 1.01 2.59 -17.06
C VAL A 220 2.02 1.56 -16.58
N LEU A 221 1.65 0.74 -15.58
CA LEU A 221 2.55 -0.30 -15.04
C LEU A 221 2.90 -1.38 -16.07
N ALA A 222 1.95 -1.76 -16.94
CA ALA A 222 2.20 -2.69 -18.03
C ALA A 222 3.18 -2.12 -19.06
N ILE A 223 2.99 -0.84 -19.44
CA ILE A 223 3.85 -0.13 -20.39
C ILE A 223 5.25 0.06 -19.81
N ASP A 224 5.38 0.49 -18.55
CA ASP A 224 6.66 0.67 -17.87
C ASP A 224 7.44 -0.66 -17.78
N ARG A 225 6.74 -1.79 -17.54
CA ARG A 225 7.37 -3.12 -17.58
C ARG A 225 7.82 -3.48 -18.98
N GLY A 226 6.98 -3.29 -20.01
CA GLY A 226 7.34 -3.59 -21.39
C GLY A 226 8.52 -2.75 -21.91
N GLU A 227 8.62 -1.49 -21.50
CA GLU A 227 9.75 -0.61 -21.80
C GLU A 227 11.04 -1.11 -21.11
N ARG A 228 10.97 -1.47 -19.83
CA ARG A 228 12.10 -2.02 -19.06
C ARG A 228 12.61 -3.36 -19.64
N GLU A 229 11.70 -4.19 -20.12
CA GLU A 229 12.03 -5.45 -20.81
C GLU A 229 12.52 -5.24 -22.25
N GLY A 230 12.57 -3.99 -22.74
CA GLY A 230 13.02 -3.63 -24.09
C GLY A 230 12.04 -4.04 -25.21
N LYS A 231 10.79 -4.35 -24.87
CA LYS A 231 9.76 -4.74 -25.82
C LYS A 231 8.97 -3.56 -26.38
N LEU A 232 8.92 -2.48 -25.62
CA LEU A 232 8.21 -1.25 -25.98
C LEU A 232 9.16 -0.05 -25.99
N ARG A 233 8.83 0.92 -26.84
CA ARG A 233 9.40 2.28 -26.83
C ARG A 233 8.31 3.25 -26.45
N VAL A 234 8.57 4.10 -25.47
CA VAL A 234 7.56 4.99 -24.90
C VAL A 234 8.02 6.43 -25.01
N ARG A 235 7.14 7.29 -25.47
CA ARG A 235 7.38 8.73 -25.61
C ARG A 235 6.18 9.52 -25.08
N VAL A 236 6.45 10.73 -24.63
CA VAL A 236 5.41 11.73 -24.34
C VAL A 236 5.35 12.68 -25.50
N ASN A 237 4.25 12.68 -26.22
CA ASN A 237 4.04 13.54 -27.37
C ASN A 237 3.32 14.84 -26.96
N VAL A 238 3.95 15.97 -27.23
CA VAL A 238 3.43 17.32 -26.96
C VAL A 238 3.44 18.09 -28.26
N ASP A 239 2.42 18.88 -28.54
CA ASP A 239 2.46 19.84 -29.64
C ASP A 239 3.54 20.89 -29.38
N GLY A 240 4.70 20.69 -30.01
CA GLY A 240 5.86 21.56 -29.85
C GLY A 240 5.63 22.97 -30.41
N ALA A 241 4.77 23.13 -31.43
CA ALA A 241 4.44 24.44 -31.97
C ALA A 241 3.58 25.23 -30.95
N ALA A 242 2.58 24.59 -30.37
CA ALA A 242 1.75 25.19 -29.33
C ALA A 242 2.55 25.51 -28.05
N ALA A 243 3.48 24.64 -27.64
CA ALA A 243 4.37 24.87 -26.50
C ALA A 243 5.31 26.10 -26.77
N THR A 244 5.90 26.18 -27.94
CA THR A 244 6.78 27.30 -28.34
C THR A 244 6.00 28.60 -28.44
N ALA A 245 4.80 28.58 -29.04
CA ALA A 245 3.92 29.75 -29.12
C ALA A 245 3.54 30.26 -27.72
N ARG A 246 3.25 29.33 -26.78
CA ARG A 246 2.93 29.65 -25.39
C ARG A 246 4.11 30.35 -24.68
N LEU A 247 5.31 29.83 -24.82
CA LEU A 247 6.52 30.50 -24.33
C LEU A 247 6.69 31.91 -24.93
N GLY A 248 6.56 32.04 -26.25
CA GLY A 248 6.68 33.29 -26.94
C GLY A 248 5.64 34.34 -26.52
N SER A 249 4.45 33.93 -26.11
CA SER A 249 3.36 34.83 -25.67
C SER A 249 3.66 35.56 -24.36
N ARG A 250 4.57 35.08 -23.55
CA ARG A 250 4.97 35.69 -22.27
C ARG A 250 5.93 36.89 -22.46
N TRP A 251 6.45 37.09 -23.67
CA TRP A 251 7.40 38.14 -23.98
C TRP A 251 6.76 39.16 -24.91
N PRO A 252 7.01 40.46 -24.70
CA PRO A 252 6.51 41.48 -25.61
C PRO A 252 7.05 41.27 -27.03
N ARG A 253 6.17 41.07 -28.00
CA ARG A 253 6.57 40.96 -29.40
C ARG A 253 6.79 42.35 -29.97
N ARG A 254 8.01 42.60 -30.42
CA ARG A 254 8.38 43.81 -31.17
C ARG A 254 8.76 43.41 -32.61
N GLN A 255 8.39 44.22 -33.55
CA GLN A 255 8.87 44.07 -34.91
C GLN A 255 10.27 44.70 -34.99
N GLY A 256 11.30 43.88 -34.99
CA GLY A 256 12.69 44.32 -35.01
C GLY A 256 13.64 43.27 -35.57
N VAL A 257 14.87 43.65 -35.80
CA VAL A 257 15.92 42.79 -36.40
C VAL A 257 16.22 41.53 -35.55
N PHE A 258 15.96 41.59 -34.26
CA PHE A 258 16.18 40.45 -33.34
C PHE A 258 14.97 39.52 -33.19
N ALA A 259 13.77 39.86 -33.67
CA ALA A 259 12.58 39.03 -33.49
C ALA A 259 12.74 37.59 -34.06
N PRO A 260 13.28 37.39 -35.28
CA PRO A 260 13.52 36.05 -35.81
C PRO A 260 14.53 35.23 -34.98
N VAL A 261 15.57 35.92 -34.47
CA VAL A 261 16.62 35.30 -33.65
C VAL A 261 16.04 34.89 -32.30
N PHE A 262 15.19 35.71 -31.68
CA PHE A 262 14.51 35.43 -30.44
C PHE A 262 13.53 34.26 -30.58
N ASP A 263 12.71 34.24 -31.63
CA ASP A 263 11.79 33.15 -31.91
C ASP A 263 12.52 31.81 -32.12
N ALA A 264 13.65 31.84 -32.87
CA ALA A 264 14.50 30.66 -33.05
C ALA A 264 15.14 30.19 -31.74
N ALA A 265 15.62 31.12 -30.89
CA ALA A 265 16.19 30.81 -29.60
C ALA A 265 15.16 30.18 -28.63
N ILE A 266 13.90 30.68 -28.62
CA ILE A 266 12.80 30.04 -27.84
C ILE A 266 12.54 28.64 -28.34
N ALA A 267 12.45 28.42 -29.65
CA ALA A 267 12.19 27.10 -30.23
C ALA A 267 13.32 26.10 -29.89
N ASP A 268 14.59 26.51 -29.94
CA ASP A 268 15.74 25.71 -29.54
C ASP A 268 15.72 25.42 -28.03
N GLY A 269 15.47 26.44 -27.20
CA GLY A 269 15.35 26.32 -25.76
C GLY A 269 14.28 25.31 -25.35
N TYR A 270 13.11 25.39 -25.98
CA TYR A 270 12.06 24.37 -25.77
C TYR A 270 12.54 22.96 -26.18
N LYS A 271 12.94 22.83 -27.46
CA LYS A 271 13.24 21.48 -28.01
C LYS A 271 14.42 20.79 -27.32
N ARG A 272 15.49 21.54 -27.07
CA ARG A 272 16.75 20.98 -26.56
C ARG A 272 16.84 20.95 -25.04
N LEU A 273 16.29 21.92 -24.33
CA LEU A 273 16.48 22.09 -22.89
C LEU A 273 15.25 21.77 -22.08
N MET A 274 14.03 22.12 -22.53
CA MET A 274 12.80 21.94 -21.75
C MET A 274 12.08 20.63 -22.06
N ALA A 275 11.79 20.34 -23.31
CA ALA A 275 10.98 19.17 -23.71
C ALA A 275 11.50 17.84 -23.14
N PRO A 276 12.82 17.50 -23.24
CA PRO A 276 13.33 16.25 -22.67
C PRO A 276 13.22 16.16 -21.14
N SER A 277 13.27 17.32 -20.45
CA SER A 277 13.13 17.38 -19.01
C SER A 277 11.67 17.22 -18.57
N LEU A 278 10.75 17.91 -19.27
CA LEU A 278 9.30 17.84 -19.01
C LEU A 278 8.74 16.46 -19.35
N GLU A 279 9.24 15.81 -20.41
CA GLU A 279 8.90 14.43 -20.74
C GLU A 279 9.26 13.47 -19.61
N ARG A 280 10.53 13.50 -19.13
CA ARG A 280 10.98 12.68 -18.02
C ARG A 280 10.18 12.94 -16.75
N GLU A 281 9.88 14.21 -16.45
CA GLU A 281 9.07 14.59 -15.29
C GLU A 281 7.63 14.07 -15.40
N ALA A 282 7.00 14.20 -16.57
CA ALA A 282 5.65 13.72 -16.83
C ALA A 282 5.58 12.19 -16.70
N ARG A 283 6.57 11.46 -17.24
CA ARG A 283 6.71 10.01 -17.09
C ARG A 283 6.87 9.61 -15.63
N ALA A 284 7.82 10.21 -14.91
CA ALA A 284 8.06 9.92 -13.51
C ALA A 284 6.81 10.13 -12.64
N LYS A 285 6.08 11.25 -12.86
CA LYS A 285 4.84 11.54 -12.15
C LYS A 285 3.74 10.52 -12.45
N LEU A 286 3.66 10.08 -13.70
CA LEU A 286 2.70 9.07 -14.14
C LEU A 286 2.98 7.71 -13.47
N THR A 287 4.25 7.28 -13.47
CA THR A 287 4.70 6.05 -12.82
C THR A 287 4.46 6.10 -11.30
N VAL A 288 4.83 7.19 -10.62
CA VAL A 288 4.57 7.35 -9.18
C VAL A 288 3.07 7.25 -8.87
N ARG A 289 2.22 7.94 -9.64
CA ARG A 289 0.76 7.84 -9.48
C ARG A 289 0.28 6.39 -9.58
N ALA A 290 0.74 5.67 -10.60
CA ALA A 290 0.33 4.30 -10.86
C ALA A 290 0.83 3.33 -9.76
N GLN A 291 2.07 3.50 -9.30
CA GLN A 291 2.65 2.70 -8.23
C GLN A 291 1.95 2.94 -6.89
N THR A 292 1.70 4.20 -6.52
CA THR A 292 1.00 4.55 -5.27
C THR A 292 -0.39 3.88 -5.22
N GLU A 293 -1.15 3.95 -6.33
CA GLU A 293 -2.47 3.33 -6.37
C GLU A 293 -2.40 1.81 -6.30
N ALA A 294 -1.44 1.18 -6.98
CA ALA A 294 -1.24 -0.26 -6.91
C ALA A 294 -0.85 -0.72 -5.49
N ILE A 295 -0.01 0.05 -4.79
CA ILE A 295 0.33 -0.19 -3.38
C ILE A 295 -0.91 -0.08 -2.49
N ASN A 296 -1.76 0.94 -2.70
CA ASN A 296 -2.99 1.13 -1.95
C ASN A 296 -3.98 -0.05 -2.14
N VAL A 297 -4.13 -0.52 -3.38
CA VAL A 297 -4.94 -1.71 -3.67
C VAL A 297 -4.36 -2.94 -2.96
N PHE A 298 -3.05 -3.12 -3.01
CA PHE A 298 -2.39 -4.21 -2.32
C PHE A 298 -2.59 -4.13 -0.79
N ALA A 299 -2.46 -2.95 -0.21
CA ALA A 299 -2.68 -2.71 1.22
C ALA A 299 -4.09 -3.12 1.66
N LYS A 300 -5.12 -2.74 0.90
CA LYS A 300 -6.51 -3.13 1.16
C LYS A 300 -6.73 -4.65 1.05
N ASN A 301 -6.12 -5.29 0.04
CA ASN A 301 -6.20 -6.74 -0.12
C ASN A 301 -5.52 -7.47 1.04
N LEU A 302 -4.35 -6.99 1.49
CA LEU A 302 -3.66 -7.55 2.65
C LEU A 302 -4.49 -7.38 3.94
N GLU A 303 -5.09 -6.21 4.16
CA GLU A 303 -5.98 -5.97 5.29
C GLU A 303 -7.14 -6.97 5.32
N GLY A 304 -7.78 -7.23 4.17
CA GLY A 304 -8.85 -8.22 4.04
C GLY A 304 -8.39 -9.62 4.44
N LEU A 305 -7.20 -10.05 3.96
CA LEU A 305 -6.64 -11.36 4.29
C LEU A 305 -6.33 -11.50 5.78
N LEU A 306 -5.71 -10.50 6.40
CA LEU A 306 -5.35 -10.50 7.82
C LEU A 306 -6.59 -10.40 8.74
N SER A 307 -7.63 -9.72 8.28
CA SER A 307 -8.90 -9.54 9.00
C SER A 307 -9.89 -10.68 8.78
N ALA A 308 -9.52 -11.73 8.04
CA ALA A 308 -10.38 -12.88 7.81
C ALA A 308 -10.71 -13.60 9.12
N ARG A 309 -11.96 -14.10 9.19
CA ARG A 309 -12.50 -14.76 10.40
C ARG A 309 -11.75 -16.05 10.71
N PRO A 310 -11.22 -16.23 11.93
CA PRO A 310 -10.57 -17.47 12.35
C PRO A 310 -11.61 -18.58 12.54
N VAL A 311 -11.24 -19.82 12.18
CA VAL A 311 -12.09 -21.01 12.37
C VAL A 311 -11.65 -21.71 13.66
N ARG A 312 -12.18 -21.22 14.79
CA ARG A 312 -11.82 -21.75 16.11
C ARG A 312 -12.35 -23.17 16.31
N GLY A 313 -11.61 -24.00 17.02
CA GLY A 313 -11.98 -25.39 17.32
C GLY A 313 -11.89 -26.36 16.13
N ALA A 314 -11.34 -25.92 15.01
CA ALA A 314 -11.10 -26.78 13.86
C ALA A 314 -9.93 -27.75 14.15
N ARG A 315 -10.15 -29.03 14.03
CA ARG A 315 -9.13 -30.09 13.93
C ARG A 315 -8.92 -30.34 12.46
N VAL A 316 -7.77 -29.89 11.94
CA VAL A 316 -7.53 -29.71 10.52
C VAL A 316 -6.65 -30.79 9.95
N LEU A 317 -7.04 -31.36 8.82
CA LEU A 317 -6.17 -32.10 7.92
C LEU A 317 -5.87 -31.19 6.73
N ALA A 318 -4.63 -30.72 6.65
CA ALA A 318 -4.17 -29.83 5.58
C ALA A 318 -3.45 -30.62 4.49
N LEU A 319 -3.78 -30.31 3.25
CA LEU A 319 -3.21 -30.89 2.03
C LEU A 319 -2.47 -29.79 1.27
N ASP A 320 -1.18 -30.03 1.03
CA ASP A 320 -0.34 -29.19 0.16
C ASP A 320 -0.10 -29.96 -1.16
N PRO A 321 -0.87 -29.64 -2.23
CA PRO A 321 -0.89 -30.42 -3.46
C PRO A 321 0.41 -30.34 -4.26
N GLY A 322 0.79 -31.44 -4.92
CA GLY A 322 1.97 -31.46 -5.79
C GLY A 322 2.00 -32.70 -6.69
N TYR A 323 2.36 -32.52 -7.97
CA TYR A 323 2.41 -33.59 -8.94
C TYR A 323 3.57 -34.59 -8.71
N ARG A 324 4.80 -34.09 -8.64
CA ARG A 324 6.00 -34.95 -8.64
C ARG A 324 6.26 -35.64 -7.31
N THR A 325 6.12 -34.90 -6.22
CA THR A 325 6.49 -35.35 -4.87
C THR A 325 5.28 -35.83 -4.05
N GLY A 326 4.10 -35.86 -4.66
CA GLY A 326 2.84 -36.17 -4.00
C GLY A 326 2.30 -35.00 -3.17
N CYS A 327 1.08 -35.15 -2.70
CA CYS A 327 0.40 -34.20 -1.84
C CYS A 327 0.84 -34.41 -0.38
N LYS A 328 1.39 -33.41 0.28
CA LYS A 328 1.81 -33.46 1.68
C LYS A 328 0.61 -33.27 2.57
N VAL A 329 0.59 -34.04 3.63
CA VAL A 329 -0.50 -34.04 4.62
C VAL A 329 0.05 -33.63 5.97
N ALA A 330 -0.64 -32.71 6.65
CA ALA A 330 -0.38 -32.38 8.03
C ALA A 330 -1.72 -32.38 8.81
N VAL A 331 -1.78 -33.08 9.93
CA VAL A 331 -2.96 -33.11 10.81
C VAL A 331 -2.65 -32.31 12.06
N MET A 332 -3.53 -31.37 12.40
CA MET A 332 -3.35 -30.49 13.54
C MET A 332 -4.58 -30.52 14.45
N ASP A 333 -4.31 -30.37 15.75
CA ASP A 333 -5.37 -30.13 16.72
C ASP A 333 -5.93 -28.70 16.63
N GLU A 334 -6.89 -28.39 17.48
CA GLU A 334 -7.54 -27.08 17.56
C GLU A 334 -6.63 -25.93 17.98
N THR A 335 -5.42 -26.23 18.44
CA THR A 335 -4.40 -25.25 18.83
C THR A 335 -3.33 -25.03 17.73
N GLY A 336 -3.42 -25.79 16.63
CA GLY A 336 -2.43 -25.76 15.56
C GLY A 336 -1.18 -26.62 15.84
N LYS A 337 -1.21 -27.49 16.88
CA LYS A 337 -0.16 -28.44 17.16
C LYS A 337 -0.24 -29.62 16.19
N LEU A 338 0.89 -30.01 15.62
CA LEU A 338 0.98 -31.19 14.73
C LEU A 338 0.70 -32.47 15.50
N LEU A 339 -0.22 -33.30 15.01
CA LEU A 339 -0.57 -34.60 15.52
C LEU A 339 -0.03 -35.77 14.68
N ASP A 340 -0.13 -35.61 13.36
CA ASP A 340 0.33 -36.61 12.38
C ASP A 340 0.68 -35.92 11.05
N HIS A 341 1.48 -36.58 10.22
CA HIS A 341 1.81 -36.11 8.88
C HIS A 341 2.09 -37.27 7.93
N GLY A 342 2.03 -37.01 6.64
CA GLY A 342 2.27 -38.04 5.63
C GLY A 342 2.30 -37.48 4.21
N VAL A 343 2.30 -38.39 3.23
CA VAL A 343 2.25 -38.05 1.80
C VAL A 343 1.24 -38.97 1.13
N VAL A 344 0.34 -38.37 0.34
CA VAL A 344 -0.63 -39.11 -0.47
C VAL A 344 -0.42 -38.76 -1.97
N TYR A 345 -0.92 -39.58 -2.86
CA TYR A 345 -0.69 -39.44 -4.29
C TYR A 345 -2.00 -39.45 -5.09
N PRO A 346 -2.86 -38.42 -4.92
CA PRO A 346 -4.15 -38.36 -5.64
C PRO A 346 -3.97 -38.13 -7.14
N THR A 347 -2.83 -37.60 -7.59
CA THR A 347 -2.59 -37.11 -8.93
C THR A 347 -1.54 -37.90 -9.69
N LYS A 348 -1.52 -37.72 -11.04
CA LYS A 348 -0.42 -38.28 -11.87
C LYS A 348 0.92 -37.68 -11.46
N PRO A 349 2.05 -38.39 -11.62
CA PRO A 349 2.20 -39.68 -12.36
C PRO A 349 1.78 -40.93 -11.56
N ARG A 350 1.76 -40.89 -10.22
CA ARG A 350 1.50 -42.11 -9.42
C ARG A 350 0.01 -42.45 -9.36
N HIS A 351 -0.89 -41.48 -9.22
CA HIS A 351 -2.36 -41.59 -9.24
C HIS A 351 -2.93 -42.76 -8.40
N ASP A 352 -2.53 -42.80 -7.12
CA ASP A 352 -3.05 -43.79 -6.14
C ASP A 352 -4.24 -43.22 -5.38
N VAL A 353 -5.38 -43.12 -6.04
CA VAL A 353 -6.62 -42.59 -5.45
C VAL A 353 -7.12 -43.47 -4.31
N ALA A 354 -7.10 -44.79 -4.48
CA ALA A 354 -7.55 -45.72 -3.45
C ALA A 354 -6.66 -45.69 -2.21
N GLY A 355 -5.35 -45.62 -2.34
CA GLY A 355 -4.43 -45.44 -1.23
C GLY A 355 -4.62 -44.09 -0.53
N THR A 356 -4.85 -43.03 -1.30
CA THR A 356 -5.14 -41.69 -0.78
C THR A 356 -6.41 -41.72 0.09
N LYS A 357 -7.53 -42.22 -0.42
CA LYS A 357 -8.81 -42.35 0.36
C LYS A 357 -8.64 -43.19 1.65
N ARG A 358 -7.87 -44.29 1.59
CA ARG A 358 -7.58 -45.10 2.79
C ARG A 358 -6.77 -44.33 3.84
N GLU A 359 -5.76 -43.61 3.42
CA GLU A 359 -4.92 -42.81 4.34
C GLU A 359 -5.69 -41.64 4.94
N LEU A 360 -6.47 -40.92 4.13
CA LEU A 360 -7.36 -39.88 4.63
C LEU A 360 -8.33 -40.44 5.68
N ALA A 361 -8.98 -41.58 5.41
CA ALA A 361 -9.88 -42.22 6.37
C ALA A 361 -9.18 -42.59 7.68
N ARG A 362 -7.95 -43.12 7.60
CA ARG A 362 -7.12 -43.47 8.78
C ARG A 362 -6.85 -42.21 9.63
N LEU A 363 -6.37 -41.15 9.02
CA LEU A 363 -6.02 -39.91 9.71
C LEU A 363 -7.25 -39.22 10.32
N VAL A 364 -8.32 -39.10 9.55
CA VAL A 364 -9.59 -38.51 10.01
C VAL A 364 -10.12 -39.19 11.24
N LYS A 365 -10.14 -40.55 11.24
CA LYS A 365 -10.64 -41.34 12.37
C LYS A 365 -9.70 -41.28 13.57
N LYS A 366 -8.37 -41.40 13.34
CA LYS A 366 -7.36 -41.41 14.42
C LYS A 366 -7.36 -40.10 15.20
N ASP A 367 -7.37 -38.97 14.49
CA ASP A 367 -7.13 -37.69 15.08
C ASP A 367 -8.41 -36.82 15.19
N SER A 368 -9.59 -37.43 14.97
CA SER A 368 -10.91 -36.78 15.06
C SER A 368 -10.99 -35.48 14.24
N VAL A 369 -10.47 -35.50 13.00
CA VAL A 369 -10.49 -34.37 12.07
C VAL A 369 -11.95 -34.00 11.75
N ASN A 370 -12.25 -32.70 11.74
CA ASN A 370 -13.57 -32.18 11.36
C ASN A 370 -13.55 -31.29 10.12
N THR A 371 -12.36 -30.89 9.65
CA THR A 371 -12.20 -29.99 8.51
C THR A 371 -10.97 -30.36 7.68
N ILE A 372 -11.11 -30.37 6.35
CA ILE A 372 -10.01 -30.53 5.42
C ILE A 372 -9.67 -29.19 4.79
N VAL A 373 -8.38 -28.89 4.65
CA VAL A 373 -7.85 -27.70 3.96
C VAL A 373 -7.03 -28.16 2.76
N ILE A 374 -7.23 -27.55 1.60
CA ILE A 374 -6.47 -27.82 0.39
C ILE A 374 -5.82 -26.51 -0.05
N GLY A 375 -4.51 -26.51 -0.31
CA GLY A 375 -3.80 -25.40 -0.92
C GLY A 375 -4.29 -25.15 -2.35
N ASN A 376 -4.31 -23.87 -2.78
CA ASN A 376 -4.85 -23.48 -4.09
C ASN A 376 -3.81 -23.53 -5.23
N GLY A 377 -2.67 -24.15 -5.03
CA GLY A 377 -1.60 -24.20 -6.04
C GLY A 377 -1.73 -25.32 -7.05
N THR A 378 -0.57 -25.75 -7.53
CA THR A 378 -0.46 -26.79 -8.55
C THR A 378 -1.07 -28.11 -8.05
N ALA A 379 -1.89 -28.79 -8.88
CA ALA A 379 -2.59 -30.03 -8.55
C ALA A 379 -3.73 -29.90 -7.48
N SER A 380 -4.13 -28.69 -7.15
CA SER A 380 -5.22 -28.43 -6.21
C SER A 380 -6.55 -29.07 -6.64
N ARG A 381 -6.88 -28.95 -7.93
CA ARG A 381 -8.13 -29.48 -8.51
C ARG A 381 -8.27 -30.97 -8.38
N GLU A 382 -7.28 -31.67 -8.89
CA GLU A 382 -7.29 -33.14 -8.86
C GLU A 382 -7.30 -33.66 -7.41
N THR A 383 -6.67 -32.92 -6.50
CA THR A 383 -6.72 -33.22 -5.07
C THR A 383 -8.11 -32.96 -4.50
N GLU A 384 -8.76 -31.86 -4.90
CA GLU A 384 -10.11 -31.51 -4.50
C GLU A 384 -11.14 -32.53 -4.97
N GLU A 385 -11.04 -33.00 -6.22
CA GLU A 385 -11.91 -34.04 -6.76
C GLU A 385 -11.86 -35.31 -5.89
N VAL A 386 -10.64 -35.80 -5.57
CA VAL A 386 -10.47 -36.99 -4.72
C VAL A 386 -10.97 -36.78 -3.29
N VAL A 387 -10.75 -35.59 -2.71
CA VAL A 387 -11.25 -35.23 -1.38
C VAL A 387 -12.78 -35.17 -1.37
N SER A 388 -13.38 -34.56 -2.36
CA SER A 388 -14.84 -34.45 -2.53
C SER A 388 -15.49 -35.83 -2.63
N GLU A 389 -14.94 -36.72 -3.46
CA GLU A 389 -15.37 -38.13 -3.57
C GLU A 389 -15.22 -38.86 -2.21
N PHE A 390 -14.07 -38.70 -1.54
CA PHE A 390 -13.83 -39.29 -0.23
C PHE A 390 -14.88 -38.85 0.81
N ILE A 391 -15.19 -37.55 0.84
CA ILE A 391 -16.22 -37.01 1.75
C ILE A 391 -17.58 -37.61 1.43
N ALA A 392 -17.97 -37.66 0.17
CA ALA A 392 -19.27 -38.21 -0.25
C ALA A 392 -19.41 -39.69 0.09
N GLU A 393 -18.35 -40.48 -0.12
CA GLU A 393 -18.38 -41.93 0.03
C GLU A 393 -18.21 -42.43 1.51
N GLN A 394 -17.30 -41.74 2.25
CA GLN A 394 -16.80 -42.35 3.51
C GLN A 394 -16.91 -41.42 4.74
N ALA A 395 -17.07 -40.07 4.53
CA ALA A 395 -17.03 -39.11 5.64
C ALA A 395 -17.98 -37.91 5.45
N PRO A 396 -19.29 -38.13 5.30
CA PRO A 396 -20.26 -37.09 4.94
C PRO A 396 -20.42 -35.96 5.98
N SER A 397 -19.89 -36.12 7.17
CA SER A 397 -19.86 -35.08 8.21
C SER A 397 -18.70 -34.08 8.03
N LEU A 398 -17.69 -34.43 7.24
CA LEU A 398 -16.58 -33.57 6.96
C LEU A 398 -16.96 -32.45 5.97
N ARG A 399 -16.19 -31.39 6.03
CA ARG A 399 -16.24 -30.28 5.11
C ARG A 399 -14.83 -29.92 4.70
N TYR A 400 -14.68 -29.34 3.53
CA TYR A 400 -13.36 -28.83 3.08
C TYR A 400 -13.45 -27.38 2.64
N THR A 401 -12.30 -26.73 2.59
CA THR A 401 -12.13 -25.40 2.00
C THR A 401 -10.78 -25.29 1.33
N ILE A 402 -10.70 -24.40 0.35
CA ILE A 402 -9.45 -24.10 -0.35
C ILE A 402 -8.82 -22.86 0.31
N VAL A 403 -7.53 -22.94 0.64
CA VAL A 403 -6.77 -21.89 1.29
C VAL A 403 -5.67 -21.40 0.35
N ASN A 404 -5.47 -20.10 0.29
CA ASN A 404 -4.39 -19.49 -0.48
C ASN A 404 -3.03 -19.90 0.09
N GLU A 405 -2.18 -20.52 -0.74
CA GLU A 405 -0.85 -21.00 -0.36
C GLU A 405 0.26 -19.94 -0.57
N ALA A 406 -0.06 -18.75 -1.11
CA ALA A 406 0.94 -17.71 -1.37
C ALA A 406 1.81 -17.44 -0.12
N GLY A 407 3.13 -17.44 -0.31
CA GLY A 407 4.11 -17.29 0.77
C GLY A 407 4.28 -18.48 1.72
N ALA A 408 3.52 -19.58 1.59
CA ALA A 408 3.70 -20.77 2.44
C ALA A 408 5.09 -21.40 2.25
N SER A 409 5.60 -21.40 1.03
CA SER A 409 6.97 -21.85 0.71
C SER A 409 8.04 -20.92 1.30
N VAL A 410 7.78 -19.61 1.35
CA VAL A 410 8.69 -18.64 1.98
C VAL A 410 8.76 -18.89 3.48
N TYR A 411 7.62 -19.10 4.14
CA TYR A 411 7.59 -19.49 5.56
C TYR A 411 8.33 -20.81 5.79
N SER A 412 7.96 -21.87 5.08
CA SER A 412 8.48 -23.22 5.33
C SER A 412 10.00 -23.32 5.17
N ALA A 413 10.60 -22.52 4.29
CA ALA A 413 12.04 -22.43 4.08
C ALA A 413 12.74 -21.40 4.99
N SER A 414 12.00 -20.64 5.81
CA SER A 414 12.54 -19.58 6.66
C SER A 414 13.31 -20.15 7.87
N GLU A 415 14.22 -19.34 8.40
CA GLU A 415 14.89 -19.64 9.66
C GLU A 415 13.89 -19.78 10.83
N LEU A 416 12.83 -18.95 10.83
CA LEU A 416 11.76 -19.03 11.82
C LEU A 416 11.09 -20.41 11.83
N ALA A 417 10.69 -20.91 10.66
CA ALA A 417 10.06 -22.24 10.56
C ALA A 417 11.02 -23.35 10.96
N SER A 418 12.31 -23.19 10.71
CA SER A 418 13.35 -24.14 11.13
C SER A 418 13.56 -24.15 12.65
N GLN A 419 13.44 -22.98 13.28
CA GLN A 419 13.47 -22.87 14.75
C GLN A 419 12.20 -23.40 15.42
N GLU A 420 11.01 -23.13 14.83
CA GLU A 420 9.74 -23.65 15.35
C GLU A 420 9.64 -25.19 15.22
N TYR A 421 10.17 -25.75 14.14
CA TYR A 421 10.06 -27.18 13.79
C TYR A 421 11.36 -27.73 13.23
N PRO A 422 12.42 -27.90 14.03
CA PRO A 422 13.74 -28.33 13.57
C PRO A 422 13.72 -29.74 12.96
N ASP A 423 12.87 -30.63 13.48
CA ASP A 423 12.81 -32.04 13.08
C ASP A 423 11.86 -32.32 11.91
N LEU A 424 11.15 -31.30 11.38
CA LEU A 424 10.20 -31.48 10.29
C LEU A 424 10.78 -31.06 8.96
N ASP A 425 10.43 -31.83 7.91
CA ASP A 425 10.74 -31.45 6.52
C ASP A 425 10.05 -30.16 6.09
N VAL A 426 10.70 -29.40 5.22
CA VAL A 426 10.22 -28.13 4.67
C VAL A 426 8.79 -28.25 4.12
N THR A 427 8.49 -29.37 3.46
CA THR A 427 7.19 -29.59 2.82
C THR A 427 6.07 -29.85 3.85
N VAL A 428 6.39 -30.49 4.97
CA VAL A 428 5.43 -30.68 6.09
C VAL A 428 5.13 -29.33 6.75
N ARG A 429 6.15 -28.49 6.96
CA ARG A 429 5.98 -27.13 7.48
C ARG A 429 5.06 -26.31 6.58
N GLY A 430 5.15 -26.47 5.25
CA GLY A 430 4.25 -25.85 4.27
C GLY A 430 2.80 -26.27 4.48
N ALA A 431 2.53 -27.56 4.55
CA ALA A 431 1.18 -28.08 4.79
C ALA A 431 0.60 -27.62 6.15
N MET A 432 1.43 -27.60 7.21
CA MET A 432 1.03 -27.05 8.52
C MET A 432 0.62 -25.57 8.42
N SER A 433 1.38 -24.76 7.69
CA SER A 433 1.06 -23.34 7.49
C SER A 433 -0.32 -23.17 6.84
N LEU A 434 -0.66 -23.99 5.84
CA LEU A 434 -1.98 -23.94 5.20
C LEU A 434 -3.12 -24.19 6.18
N GLY A 435 -2.98 -25.21 7.04
CA GLY A 435 -4.01 -25.51 8.04
C GLY A 435 -4.15 -24.42 9.10
N ARG A 436 -3.03 -23.86 9.57
CA ARG A 436 -3.03 -22.76 10.53
C ARG A 436 -3.61 -21.47 9.97
N ARG A 437 -3.48 -21.22 8.67
CA ARG A 437 -4.14 -20.07 8.00
C ARG A 437 -5.66 -20.17 8.10
N LEU A 438 -6.24 -21.36 8.15
CA LEU A 438 -7.67 -21.53 8.40
C LEU A 438 -8.01 -21.27 9.87
N GLN A 439 -7.20 -21.82 10.80
CA GLN A 439 -7.44 -21.70 12.23
C GLN A 439 -7.31 -20.24 12.71
N ASP A 440 -6.23 -19.55 12.35
CA ASP A 440 -6.05 -18.13 12.60
C ASP A 440 -5.17 -17.50 11.49
N PRO A 441 -5.78 -16.84 10.48
CA PRO A 441 -5.05 -16.23 9.37
C PRO A 441 -4.03 -15.19 9.84
N LEU A 442 -4.38 -14.33 10.79
CA LEU A 442 -3.50 -13.27 11.28
C LEU A 442 -2.26 -13.86 11.94
N ALA A 443 -2.45 -14.80 12.88
CA ALA A 443 -1.35 -15.38 13.64
C ALA A 443 -0.33 -16.12 12.76
N GLU A 444 -0.78 -16.67 11.64
CA GLU A 444 0.11 -17.38 10.70
C GLU A 444 0.73 -16.45 9.66
N LEU A 445 -0.05 -15.54 9.05
CA LEU A 445 0.41 -14.67 7.97
C LEU A 445 1.44 -13.63 8.43
N VAL A 446 1.42 -13.19 9.68
CA VAL A 446 2.45 -12.27 10.23
C VAL A 446 3.85 -12.88 10.30
N LYS A 447 3.99 -14.20 10.14
CA LYS A 447 5.28 -14.90 10.07
C LYS A 447 5.95 -14.77 8.71
N ILE A 448 5.22 -14.27 7.72
CA ILE A 448 5.64 -14.14 6.32
C ILE A 448 5.84 -12.66 6.02
N PRO A 449 6.91 -12.27 5.31
CA PRO A 449 7.03 -10.90 4.81
C PRO A 449 5.78 -10.52 4.00
N PRO A 450 5.10 -9.40 4.30
CA PRO A 450 3.83 -9.06 3.66
C PRO A 450 3.86 -9.06 2.13
N GLN A 451 4.97 -8.64 1.53
CA GLN A 451 5.17 -8.64 0.08
C GLN A 451 5.28 -10.06 -0.52
N SER A 452 5.49 -11.10 0.30
CA SER A 452 5.52 -12.50 -0.16
C SER A 452 4.14 -13.17 -0.18
N ILE A 453 3.09 -12.49 0.28
CA ILE A 453 1.72 -13.02 0.29
C ILE A 453 1.08 -13.01 -1.11
N GLY A 454 1.69 -12.30 -2.07
CA GLY A 454 1.37 -12.43 -3.48
C GLY A 454 0.04 -11.84 -3.95
N VAL A 455 -0.48 -10.83 -3.28
CA VAL A 455 -1.82 -10.25 -3.53
C VAL A 455 -1.83 -8.99 -4.41
N GLY A 456 -0.75 -8.66 -5.10
CA GLY A 456 -0.64 -7.47 -5.93
C GLY A 456 -0.25 -7.73 -7.38
N GLN A 457 -0.89 -7.02 -8.33
CA GLN A 457 -0.40 -6.98 -9.71
C GLN A 457 0.84 -6.10 -9.80
N TYR A 458 1.78 -6.46 -10.68
CA TYR A 458 3.02 -5.71 -10.88
C TYR A 458 3.86 -5.49 -9.61
N GLN A 459 3.68 -6.29 -8.59
CA GLN A 459 4.31 -6.13 -7.27
C GLN A 459 5.83 -5.93 -7.33
N HIS A 460 6.52 -6.68 -8.21
CA HIS A 460 7.98 -6.59 -8.38
C HIS A 460 8.44 -5.34 -9.15
N ASP A 461 7.50 -4.59 -9.73
CA ASP A 461 7.75 -3.37 -10.50
C ASP A 461 7.50 -2.09 -9.68
N LEU A 462 6.95 -2.26 -8.46
CA LEU A 462 6.66 -1.15 -7.56
C LEU A 462 7.91 -0.71 -6.79
N ASP A 463 7.88 0.48 -6.21
CA ASP A 463 8.87 0.90 -5.23
C ASP A 463 8.83 -0.04 -4.01
N GLN A 464 9.88 -0.84 -3.82
CA GLN A 464 9.93 -1.87 -2.78
C GLN A 464 10.02 -1.30 -1.37
N ALA A 465 10.62 -0.12 -1.20
CA ALA A 465 10.71 0.54 0.10
C ALA A 465 9.33 1.06 0.54
N GLU A 466 8.63 1.74 -0.37
CA GLU A 466 7.28 2.24 -0.15
C GLU A 466 6.28 1.09 0.06
N LEU A 467 6.37 0.05 -0.77
CA LEU A 467 5.56 -1.16 -0.62
C LEU A 467 5.75 -1.80 0.75
N SER A 468 7.01 -2.03 1.16
CA SER A 468 7.31 -2.68 2.44
C SER A 468 6.82 -1.83 3.62
N ARG A 469 7.00 -0.51 3.56
CA ARG A 469 6.54 0.43 4.58
C ARG A 469 5.01 0.40 4.72
N THR A 470 4.31 0.54 3.61
CA THR A 470 2.84 0.59 3.59
C THR A 470 2.23 -0.74 4.07
N LEU A 471 2.72 -1.88 3.57
CA LEU A 471 2.23 -3.18 4.01
C LEU A 471 2.57 -3.48 5.48
N GLY A 472 3.73 -3.01 5.97
CA GLY A 472 4.09 -3.09 7.38
C GLY A 472 3.09 -2.34 8.28
N HIS A 473 2.67 -1.14 7.87
CA HIS A 473 1.64 -0.37 8.56
C HIS A 473 0.30 -1.11 8.60
N VAL A 474 -0.11 -1.76 7.51
CA VAL A 474 -1.36 -2.55 7.48
C VAL A 474 -1.32 -3.68 8.50
N VAL A 475 -0.21 -4.42 8.57
CA VAL A 475 -0.06 -5.50 9.57
C VAL A 475 -0.13 -4.95 10.98
N GLU A 476 0.59 -3.85 11.27
CA GLU A 476 0.57 -3.17 12.56
C GLU A 476 -0.86 -2.76 12.95
N ASP A 477 -1.59 -2.11 12.05
CA ASP A 477 -2.95 -1.62 12.32
C ASP A 477 -3.92 -2.76 12.59
N VAL A 478 -3.87 -3.86 11.81
CA VAL A 478 -4.73 -5.03 12.02
C VAL A 478 -4.39 -5.72 13.35
N VAL A 479 -3.11 -5.94 13.65
CA VAL A 479 -2.67 -6.59 14.90
C VAL A 479 -3.13 -5.79 16.12
N ASN A 480 -2.96 -4.46 16.11
CA ASN A 480 -3.36 -3.62 17.24
C ASN A 480 -4.90 -3.48 17.34
N ARG A 481 -5.63 -3.49 16.22
CA ARG A 481 -7.09 -3.49 16.21
C ARG A 481 -7.67 -4.79 16.80
N VAL A 482 -7.08 -5.93 16.47
CA VAL A 482 -7.48 -7.25 16.99
C VAL A 482 -7.09 -7.42 18.45
N GLY A 483 -5.89 -6.92 18.82
CA GLY A 483 -5.28 -7.16 20.13
C GLY A 483 -4.63 -8.55 20.22
N VAL A 484 -3.67 -8.70 21.10
CA VAL A 484 -2.80 -9.90 21.16
C VAL A 484 -2.77 -10.49 22.57
N ASP A 485 -3.07 -11.77 22.71
CA ASP A 485 -2.89 -12.48 24.00
C ASP A 485 -1.39 -12.78 24.19
N VAL A 486 -0.81 -12.20 25.25
CA VAL A 486 0.63 -12.28 25.53
C VAL A 486 1.11 -13.68 25.84
N ASN A 487 0.22 -14.55 26.33
CA ASN A 487 0.54 -15.92 26.73
C ASN A 487 0.60 -16.90 25.57
N THR A 488 -0.13 -16.61 24.47
CA THR A 488 -0.24 -17.53 23.33
C THR A 488 0.48 -17.01 22.06
N ALA A 489 0.66 -15.70 21.96
CA ALA A 489 1.22 -15.08 20.78
C ALA A 489 2.67 -15.49 20.49
N SER A 490 2.99 -15.64 19.18
CA SER A 490 4.37 -15.81 18.71
C SER A 490 5.17 -14.50 18.83
N ALA A 491 6.49 -14.59 18.84
CA ALA A 491 7.36 -13.40 18.79
C ALA A 491 7.11 -12.57 17.53
N SER A 492 6.78 -13.21 16.40
CA SER A 492 6.44 -12.52 15.15
C SER A 492 5.18 -11.67 15.29
N LEU A 493 4.11 -12.21 15.91
CA LEU A 493 2.88 -11.45 16.15
C LEU A 493 3.09 -10.32 17.15
N LEU A 494 3.80 -10.58 18.24
CA LEU A 494 4.14 -9.59 19.26
C LEU A 494 4.95 -8.42 18.69
N GLY A 495 5.82 -8.68 17.69
CA GLY A 495 6.65 -7.66 17.06
C GLY A 495 5.88 -6.59 16.27
N TYR A 496 4.60 -6.81 15.98
CA TYR A 496 3.70 -5.83 15.37
C TYR A 496 2.81 -5.09 16.39
N VAL A 497 2.92 -5.44 17.67
CA VAL A 497 2.21 -4.69 18.71
C VAL A 497 2.87 -3.33 18.90
N SER A 498 2.06 -2.29 18.96
CA SER A 498 2.46 -0.90 19.18
C SER A 498 3.53 -0.79 20.28
N GLY A 499 4.66 -0.17 19.96
CA GLY A 499 5.76 0.02 20.89
C GLY A 499 6.64 -1.22 21.19
N ILE A 500 6.36 -2.38 20.60
CA ILE A 500 7.12 -3.61 20.77
C ILE A 500 8.11 -3.81 19.62
N THR A 501 9.40 -3.78 19.92
CA THR A 501 10.43 -4.13 18.93
C THR A 501 10.60 -5.65 18.83
N PRO A 502 11.15 -6.19 17.72
CA PRO A 502 11.44 -7.62 17.58
C PRO A 502 12.27 -8.22 18.73
N SER A 503 13.20 -7.43 19.31
CA SER A 503 13.99 -7.85 20.46
C SER A 503 13.14 -7.97 21.72
N VAL A 504 12.23 -7.02 21.94
CA VAL A 504 11.29 -7.06 23.10
C VAL A 504 10.31 -8.21 22.94
N ALA A 505 9.80 -8.46 21.72
CA ALA A 505 8.90 -9.58 21.43
C ALA A 505 9.53 -10.94 21.82
N LYS A 506 10.79 -11.15 21.45
CA LYS A 506 11.56 -12.36 21.86
C LYS A 506 11.72 -12.43 23.38
N ASN A 507 12.00 -11.30 24.04
CA ASN A 507 12.13 -11.25 25.49
C ASN A 507 10.80 -11.55 26.21
N ILE A 508 9.66 -11.14 25.67
CA ILE A 508 8.34 -11.49 26.23
C ILE A 508 8.12 -13.01 26.19
N VAL A 509 8.44 -13.63 25.05
CA VAL A 509 8.33 -15.10 24.91
C VAL A 509 9.26 -15.81 25.89
N ALA A 510 10.55 -15.44 25.92
CA ALA A 510 11.51 -16.02 26.85
C ALA A 510 11.08 -15.84 28.31
N TYR A 511 10.60 -14.67 28.70
CA TYR A 511 10.13 -14.40 30.06
C TYR A 511 8.99 -15.33 30.48
N ARG A 512 8.00 -15.56 29.61
CA ARG A 512 6.88 -16.48 29.95
C ARG A 512 7.32 -17.95 30.00
N GLU A 513 8.32 -18.35 29.21
CA GLU A 513 8.88 -19.71 29.24
C GLU A 513 9.65 -19.96 30.54
N GLU A 514 10.38 -18.96 31.03
CA GLU A 514 11.17 -19.07 32.26
C GLU A 514 10.33 -18.87 33.54
N ASN A 515 9.36 -17.96 33.53
CA ASN A 515 8.63 -17.53 34.73
C ASN A 515 7.16 -18.01 34.78
N GLY A 516 6.71 -18.74 33.75
CA GLY A 516 5.33 -19.13 33.58
C GLY A 516 4.47 -18.03 32.94
N ALA A 517 3.20 -18.34 32.71
CA ALA A 517 2.26 -17.44 32.07
C ALA A 517 2.09 -16.11 32.83
N PHE A 518 1.94 -15.02 32.09
CA PHE A 518 1.55 -13.73 32.66
C PHE A 518 0.16 -13.80 33.26
N THR A 519 0.02 -13.32 34.49
CA THR A 519 -1.26 -13.26 35.22
C THR A 519 -1.74 -11.84 35.48
N ASP A 520 -0.90 -10.84 35.18
CA ASP A 520 -1.18 -9.41 35.39
C ASP A 520 -0.32 -8.59 34.43
N ARG A 521 -0.91 -7.59 33.76
CA ARG A 521 -0.20 -6.69 32.83
C ARG A 521 1.02 -5.99 33.45
N ARG A 522 1.02 -5.75 34.75
CA ARG A 522 2.14 -5.14 35.45
C ARG A 522 3.42 -5.99 35.39
N GLN A 523 3.29 -7.32 35.21
CA GLN A 523 4.45 -8.20 35.06
C GLN A 523 5.24 -7.90 33.77
N LEU A 524 4.61 -7.33 32.73
CA LEU A 524 5.29 -6.90 31.52
C LEU A 524 6.42 -5.90 31.79
N LYS A 525 6.30 -5.06 32.83
CA LYS A 525 7.35 -4.13 33.24
C LYS A 525 8.66 -4.80 33.68
N LYS A 526 8.62 -6.13 33.94
CA LYS A 526 9.79 -6.93 34.31
C LYS A 526 10.50 -7.52 33.08
N VAL A 527 9.89 -7.43 31.90
CA VAL A 527 10.48 -7.95 30.66
C VAL A 527 11.69 -7.11 30.26
N PRO A 528 12.86 -7.73 30.00
CA PRO A 528 14.06 -7.01 29.61
C PRO A 528 13.83 -6.15 28.35
N LYS A 529 14.38 -4.93 28.37
CA LYS A 529 14.26 -3.92 27.29
C LYS A 529 12.86 -3.35 27.04
N LEU A 530 11.84 -3.75 27.76
CA LEU A 530 10.52 -3.11 27.71
C LEU A 530 10.51 -1.89 28.64
N GLY A 531 10.92 -0.74 28.12
CA GLY A 531 10.95 0.52 28.86
C GLY A 531 9.55 1.12 29.11
N PRO A 532 9.46 2.15 29.99
CA PRO A 532 8.18 2.75 30.37
C PRO A 532 7.36 3.26 29.17
N LYS A 533 8.00 3.89 28.18
CA LYS A 533 7.33 4.42 26.98
C LYS A 533 6.79 3.29 26.09
N ALA A 534 7.59 2.25 25.87
CA ALA A 534 7.17 1.07 25.11
C ALA A 534 6.00 0.34 25.81
N TYR A 535 6.07 0.19 27.14
CA TYR A 535 4.98 -0.36 27.94
C TYR A 535 3.70 0.47 27.78
N LEU A 536 3.79 1.81 27.86
CA LEU A 536 2.66 2.71 27.68
C LEU A 536 2.00 2.48 26.33
N ASN A 537 2.77 2.46 25.25
CA ASN A 537 2.25 2.26 23.91
C ASN A 537 1.66 0.85 23.68
N ALA A 538 2.13 -0.18 24.38
CA ALA A 538 1.77 -1.58 24.16
C ALA A 538 0.65 -2.11 25.06
N ALA A 539 0.57 -1.63 26.30
CA ALA A 539 -0.18 -2.28 27.36
C ALA A 539 -1.66 -2.52 27.06
N GLY A 540 -2.32 -1.61 26.36
CA GLY A 540 -3.72 -1.74 26.00
C GLY A 540 -3.99 -2.76 24.89
N PHE A 541 -2.99 -3.06 24.06
CA PHE A 541 -3.07 -4.01 22.95
C PHE A 541 -2.67 -5.44 23.35
N LEU A 542 -1.96 -5.59 24.48
CA LEU A 542 -1.57 -6.88 25.05
C LEU A 542 -2.64 -7.36 26.05
N ARG A 543 -3.27 -8.49 25.77
CA ARG A 543 -4.32 -9.08 26.61
C ARG A 543 -3.76 -10.23 27.43
N ILE A 544 -4.37 -10.49 28.59
CA ILE A 544 -4.09 -11.63 29.45
C ILE A 544 -5.41 -12.31 29.78
N SER A 545 -5.70 -13.39 29.09
CA SER A 545 -6.91 -14.19 29.33
C SER A 545 -6.75 -14.99 30.63
N GLY A 546 -7.79 -14.98 31.50
CA GLY A 546 -7.76 -15.70 32.76
C GLY A 546 -6.80 -15.15 33.83
N GLY A 547 -6.32 -13.89 33.68
CA GLY A 547 -5.46 -13.21 34.63
C GLY A 547 -6.16 -12.84 35.94
N LYS A 548 -5.38 -12.30 36.90
CA LYS A 548 -5.88 -11.86 38.21
C LYS A 548 -6.84 -10.68 38.13
N ASN A 549 -6.59 -9.76 37.20
CA ASN A 549 -7.45 -8.62 36.93
C ASN A 549 -8.27 -8.88 35.65
N PRO A 550 -9.62 -8.99 35.71
CA PRO A 550 -10.44 -9.21 34.53
C PRO A 550 -10.30 -8.12 33.45
N LEU A 551 -9.92 -6.91 33.83
CA LEU A 551 -9.66 -5.82 32.86
C LEU A 551 -8.43 -6.10 31.99
N ASP A 552 -7.51 -6.96 32.41
CA ASP A 552 -6.33 -7.33 31.63
C ASP A 552 -6.70 -8.18 30.38
N ALA A 553 -7.88 -8.79 30.37
CA ALA A 553 -8.43 -9.48 29.20
C ALA A 553 -9.09 -8.56 28.19
N THR A 554 -9.26 -7.29 28.52
CA THR A 554 -9.93 -6.27 27.71
C THR A 554 -8.92 -5.39 26.94
N SER A 555 -9.40 -4.56 26.01
CA SER A 555 -8.59 -3.51 25.38
C SER A 555 -8.56 -2.19 26.18
N VAL A 556 -9.12 -2.15 27.38
CA VAL A 556 -9.04 -0.99 28.25
C VAL A 556 -7.58 -0.78 28.66
N HIS A 557 -7.08 0.46 28.45
CA HIS A 557 -5.72 0.80 28.82
C HIS A 557 -5.55 0.86 30.37
N PRO A 558 -4.40 0.43 30.92
CA PRO A 558 -4.18 0.49 32.36
C PRO A 558 -4.37 1.88 33.01
N GLU A 559 -4.10 2.95 32.28
CA GLU A 559 -4.38 4.33 32.74
C GLU A 559 -5.86 4.61 32.99
N SER A 560 -6.76 3.85 32.36
CA SER A 560 -8.21 4.02 32.45
C SER A 560 -8.88 2.98 33.36
N TYR A 561 -8.11 2.18 34.11
CA TYR A 561 -8.67 1.14 34.99
C TYR A 561 -9.52 1.72 36.13
N GLU A 562 -9.14 2.86 36.68
CA GLU A 562 -9.93 3.54 37.70
C GLU A 562 -11.30 3.95 37.14
N VAL A 563 -11.34 4.54 35.96
CA VAL A 563 -12.59 4.90 35.26
C VAL A 563 -13.43 3.66 34.97
N ALA A 564 -12.81 2.59 34.41
CA ALA A 564 -13.53 1.35 34.10
C ALA A 564 -14.11 0.68 35.37
N THR A 565 -13.39 0.72 36.48
CA THR A 565 -13.87 0.19 37.77
C THR A 565 -15.04 1.03 38.28
N ALA A 566 -14.95 2.35 38.25
CA ALA A 566 -16.05 3.24 38.64
C ALA A 566 -17.32 3.05 37.77
N VAL A 567 -17.14 2.78 36.47
CA VAL A 567 -18.24 2.43 35.54
C VAL A 567 -18.91 1.13 35.96
N LEU A 568 -18.15 0.09 36.30
CA LEU A 568 -18.70 -1.20 36.78
C LEU A 568 -19.46 -1.03 38.12
N GLU A 569 -18.88 -0.27 39.05
CA GLU A 569 -19.53 0.00 40.36
C GLU A 569 -20.84 0.76 40.16
N ARG A 570 -20.87 1.79 39.27
CA ARG A 570 -22.09 2.54 38.96
C ARG A 570 -23.16 1.66 38.29
N ALA A 571 -22.75 0.68 37.48
CA ALA A 571 -23.64 -0.30 36.85
C ALA A 571 -24.08 -1.40 37.80
N GLY A 572 -23.57 -1.45 39.05
CA GLY A 572 -23.84 -2.51 40.01
C GLY A 572 -23.27 -3.89 39.61
N VAL A 573 -22.14 -3.89 38.88
CA VAL A 573 -21.51 -5.08 38.28
C VAL A 573 -20.18 -5.37 38.98
N LYS A 574 -19.97 -6.63 39.36
CA LYS A 574 -18.67 -7.08 39.87
C LYS A 574 -17.69 -7.35 38.70
N ALA A 575 -16.43 -6.94 38.85
CA ALA A 575 -15.40 -7.17 37.83
C ALA A 575 -15.30 -8.66 37.42
N SER A 576 -15.59 -9.60 38.30
CA SER A 576 -15.62 -11.05 37.99
C SER A 576 -16.69 -11.45 36.95
N GLU A 577 -17.71 -10.62 36.73
CA GLU A 577 -18.74 -10.88 35.72
C GLU A 577 -18.20 -10.68 34.30
N LEU A 578 -17.17 -9.85 34.13
CA LEU A 578 -16.48 -9.66 32.83
C LEU A 578 -15.91 -11.01 32.32
N SER A 579 -15.38 -11.85 33.19
CA SER A 579 -14.84 -13.16 32.83
C SER A 579 -15.90 -14.17 32.36
N ARG A 580 -17.19 -13.85 32.53
CA ARG A 580 -18.32 -14.68 32.10
C ARG A 580 -18.96 -14.26 30.78
N GLY A 581 -18.33 -13.34 30.04
CA GLY A 581 -18.81 -12.89 28.74
C GLY A 581 -19.25 -11.42 28.67
N GLY A 582 -18.95 -10.64 29.72
CA GLY A 582 -19.23 -9.21 29.76
C GLY A 582 -20.65 -8.84 30.23
N VAL A 583 -21.01 -7.58 30.05
CA VAL A 583 -22.27 -7.00 30.52
C VAL A 583 -22.99 -6.31 29.34
N PRO A 584 -23.75 -7.07 28.53
CA PRO A 584 -24.37 -6.55 27.30
C PRO A 584 -25.33 -5.36 27.52
N ASP A 585 -25.94 -5.24 28.68
CA ASP A 585 -26.95 -4.22 29.06
C ASP A 585 -26.34 -3.06 29.86
N ILE A 586 -25.01 -2.95 29.96
CA ILE A 586 -24.34 -1.95 30.81
C ILE A 586 -24.75 -0.52 30.49
N GLU A 587 -24.95 -0.16 29.22
CA GLU A 587 -25.40 1.19 28.83
C GLU A 587 -26.76 1.55 29.44
N ARG A 588 -27.69 0.59 29.44
CA ARG A 588 -29.02 0.81 30.02
C ARG A 588 -28.94 1.09 31.53
N ARG A 589 -27.97 0.46 32.22
CA ARG A 589 -27.73 0.67 33.64
C ARG A 589 -27.06 2.00 33.97
N LEU A 590 -26.24 2.50 33.06
CA LEU A 590 -25.47 3.73 33.27
C LEU A 590 -26.24 5.01 32.97
N GLY A 591 -27.26 4.97 32.11
CA GLY A 591 -28.01 6.15 31.69
C GLY A 591 -27.24 7.04 30.73
N SER A 592 -27.15 8.35 30.98
CA SER A 592 -26.47 9.29 30.09
C SER A 592 -24.95 9.17 30.16
N ILE A 593 -24.33 8.70 29.09
CA ILE A 593 -22.87 8.58 28.97
C ILE A 593 -22.16 9.94 29.10
N SER A 594 -22.75 11.00 28.55
CA SER A 594 -22.16 12.35 28.63
C SER A 594 -22.16 12.90 30.06
N ALA A 595 -23.22 12.65 30.82
CA ALA A 595 -23.27 13.04 32.24
C ALA A 595 -22.24 12.23 33.06
N LEU A 596 -22.17 10.94 32.83
CA LEU A 596 -21.22 10.06 33.50
C LEU A 596 -19.76 10.42 33.18
N ALA A 597 -19.46 10.82 31.92
CA ALA A 597 -18.13 11.29 31.54
C ALA A 597 -17.70 12.53 32.35
N SER A 598 -18.63 13.47 32.53
CA SER A 598 -18.38 14.66 33.35
C SER A 598 -18.19 14.30 34.84
N ASP A 599 -18.99 13.38 35.38
CA ASP A 599 -18.86 12.91 36.77
C ASP A 599 -17.55 12.21 37.08
N LEU A 600 -17.01 11.48 36.09
CA LEU A 600 -15.77 10.72 36.21
C LEU A 600 -14.51 11.49 35.74
N ASP A 601 -14.66 12.77 35.39
CA ASP A 601 -13.60 13.62 34.83
C ASP A 601 -12.81 12.91 33.70
N CYS A 602 -13.56 12.27 32.79
CA CYS A 602 -12.99 11.59 31.63
C CYS A 602 -13.66 12.04 30.33
N GLY A 603 -12.95 11.85 29.21
CA GLY A 603 -13.49 12.19 27.90
C GLY A 603 -14.64 11.29 27.48
N THR A 604 -15.62 11.84 26.78
CA THR A 604 -16.80 11.08 26.32
C THR A 604 -16.44 9.96 25.36
N LEU A 605 -15.48 10.18 24.44
CA LEU A 605 -15.02 9.14 23.48
C LEU A 605 -14.33 7.98 24.23
N THR A 606 -13.49 8.32 25.20
CA THR A 606 -12.80 7.34 26.05
C THR A 606 -13.81 6.51 26.84
N LEU A 607 -14.83 7.16 27.43
CA LEU A 607 -15.87 6.46 28.16
C LEU A 607 -16.69 5.51 27.27
N ILE A 608 -17.06 5.95 26.06
CA ILE A 608 -17.76 5.11 25.07
C ILE A 608 -16.95 3.87 24.76
N ASP A 609 -15.64 4.03 24.53
CA ASP A 609 -14.75 2.88 24.24
C ASP A 609 -14.68 1.91 25.42
N ILE A 610 -14.56 2.42 26.65
CA ILE A 610 -14.58 1.59 27.87
C ILE A 610 -15.91 0.82 27.97
N VAL A 611 -17.03 1.50 27.85
CA VAL A 611 -18.35 0.89 27.94
C VAL A 611 -18.56 -0.21 26.88
N ASN A 612 -18.14 0.07 25.64
CA ASN A 612 -18.21 -0.91 24.55
C ASN A 612 -17.34 -2.15 24.83
N GLU A 613 -16.17 -1.96 25.41
CA GLU A 613 -15.30 -3.05 25.78
C GLU A 613 -15.86 -3.88 26.97
N LEU A 614 -16.50 -3.23 27.94
CA LEU A 614 -17.14 -3.92 29.07
C LEU A 614 -18.39 -4.70 28.66
N LYS A 615 -19.08 -4.30 27.57
CA LYS A 615 -20.20 -5.09 27.01
C LYS A 615 -19.77 -6.47 26.53
N LYS A 616 -18.65 -6.54 25.85
CA LYS A 616 -18.09 -7.77 25.25
C LYS A 616 -16.58 -7.77 25.42
N PRO A 617 -16.07 -8.09 26.61
CA PRO A 617 -14.64 -8.06 26.89
C PRO A 617 -13.86 -8.99 25.98
N GLY A 618 -12.74 -8.50 25.43
CA GLY A 618 -11.87 -9.31 24.60
C GLY A 618 -12.49 -9.77 23.28
N ARG A 619 -13.55 -9.11 22.79
CA ARG A 619 -14.13 -9.42 21.47
C ARG A 619 -13.07 -9.34 20.39
N ASP A 620 -13.06 -10.32 19.53
CA ASP A 620 -12.28 -10.30 18.31
C ASP A 620 -13.11 -9.59 17.21
N PRO A 621 -12.67 -8.44 16.67
CA PRO A 621 -13.40 -7.74 15.62
C PRO A 621 -13.56 -8.58 14.34
N ARG A 622 -12.73 -9.60 14.14
CA ARG A 622 -12.84 -10.53 13.02
C ARG A 622 -14.05 -11.47 13.10
N ASP A 623 -14.68 -11.57 14.25
CA ASP A 623 -15.92 -12.37 14.40
C ASP A 623 -17.09 -11.78 13.59
N ASP A 624 -17.03 -10.50 13.21
CA ASP A 624 -18.00 -9.84 12.32
C ASP A 624 -17.71 -10.06 10.84
N ALA A 625 -16.51 -10.58 10.49
CA ALA A 625 -16.16 -10.87 9.11
C ALA A 625 -16.99 -12.03 8.56
N PRO A 626 -17.17 -12.13 7.23
CA PRO A 626 -17.89 -13.23 6.60
C PRO A 626 -17.37 -14.60 7.04
N GLU A 627 -18.26 -15.55 7.17
CA GLU A 627 -17.88 -16.91 7.48
C GLU A 627 -17.14 -17.56 6.32
N VAL A 628 -16.16 -18.42 6.64
CA VAL A 628 -15.44 -19.20 5.64
C VAL A 628 -16.45 -20.09 4.89
N VAL A 629 -16.38 -20.05 3.57
CA VAL A 629 -17.19 -20.90 2.72
C VAL A 629 -16.61 -22.31 2.69
N PHE A 630 -17.39 -23.27 3.15
CA PHE A 630 -17.03 -24.68 3.10
C PHE A 630 -17.78 -25.38 1.98
N SER A 631 -17.09 -26.23 1.23
CA SER A 631 -17.64 -27.04 0.15
C SER A 631 -17.77 -28.52 0.57
N ARG A 632 -18.63 -29.23 -0.11
CA ARG A 632 -18.79 -30.70 0.00
C ARG A 632 -18.71 -31.38 -1.36
N SER A 633 -18.81 -30.62 -2.45
CA SER A 633 -18.73 -31.09 -3.84
C SER A 633 -17.91 -30.11 -4.68
N ALA A 634 -17.14 -30.62 -5.60
CA ALA A 634 -16.38 -29.82 -6.56
C ALA A 634 -17.27 -29.44 -7.77
N LEU A 635 -17.16 -28.20 -8.25
CA LEU A 635 -17.77 -27.72 -9.49
C LEU A 635 -16.71 -27.63 -10.59
N SER A 636 -17.09 -27.93 -11.84
CA SER A 636 -16.23 -27.76 -13.01
C SER A 636 -16.61 -26.49 -13.80
N ILE A 637 -15.67 -25.94 -14.57
CA ILE A 637 -15.96 -24.85 -15.50
C ILE A 637 -16.98 -25.27 -16.58
N ASP A 638 -17.06 -26.57 -16.86
CA ASP A 638 -17.99 -27.13 -17.81
C ASP A 638 -19.44 -27.19 -17.30
N ASP A 639 -19.61 -27.16 -15.96
CA ASP A 639 -20.90 -27.13 -15.28
C ASP A 639 -21.50 -25.71 -15.24
N LEU A 640 -20.72 -24.69 -15.66
CA LEU A 640 -21.17 -23.30 -15.61
C LEU A 640 -21.97 -22.94 -16.86
N GLU A 641 -23.17 -22.42 -16.62
CA GLU A 641 -24.07 -21.88 -17.67
C GLU A 641 -24.28 -20.38 -17.49
N SER A 642 -24.45 -19.66 -18.62
CA SER A 642 -24.77 -18.23 -18.57
C SER A 642 -26.09 -17.99 -17.84
N GLY A 643 -26.09 -17.03 -16.91
CA GLY A 643 -27.25 -16.73 -16.06
C GLY A 643 -27.28 -17.53 -14.74
N MET A 644 -26.40 -18.53 -14.56
CA MET A 644 -26.30 -19.31 -13.33
C MET A 644 -25.94 -18.41 -12.13
N GLU A 645 -26.71 -18.51 -11.05
CA GLU A 645 -26.46 -17.81 -9.79
C GLU A 645 -25.51 -18.62 -8.91
N LEU A 646 -24.45 -17.99 -8.43
CA LEU A 646 -23.45 -18.60 -7.58
C LEU A 646 -23.12 -17.71 -6.36
N LYS A 647 -22.67 -18.34 -5.29
CA LYS A 647 -21.98 -17.65 -4.19
C LYS A 647 -20.49 -17.84 -4.38
N GLY A 648 -19.75 -16.74 -4.37
CA GLY A 648 -18.31 -16.79 -4.50
C GLY A 648 -17.60 -15.97 -3.43
N THR A 649 -16.32 -16.23 -3.24
CA THR A 649 -15.45 -15.47 -2.35
C THR A 649 -14.54 -14.57 -3.15
N VAL A 650 -14.48 -13.29 -2.82
CA VAL A 650 -13.57 -12.33 -3.46
C VAL A 650 -12.13 -12.69 -3.10
N ARG A 651 -11.32 -13.06 -4.11
CA ARG A 651 -9.91 -13.45 -3.96
C ARG A 651 -8.95 -12.29 -4.14
N ASN A 652 -9.28 -11.38 -5.04
CA ASN A 652 -8.45 -10.23 -5.34
C ASN A 652 -9.31 -9.07 -5.86
N VAL A 653 -8.95 -7.85 -5.50
CA VAL A 653 -9.56 -6.62 -5.99
C VAL A 653 -8.49 -5.83 -6.72
N VAL A 654 -8.83 -5.37 -7.92
CA VAL A 654 -7.94 -4.62 -8.83
C VAL A 654 -8.67 -3.40 -9.38
N ASP A 655 -7.95 -2.47 -10.00
CA ASP A 655 -8.53 -1.20 -10.50
C ASP A 655 -9.73 -1.38 -11.44
N PHE A 656 -9.72 -2.45 -12.24
CA PHE A 656 -10.75 -2.72 -13.26
C PHE A 656 -11.83 -3.70 -12.81
N GLY A 657 -11.78 -4.22 -11.56
CA GLY A 657 -12.80 -5.13 -11.06
C GLY A 657 -12.37 -6.00 -9.91
N ALA A 658 -13.07 -7.11 -9.69
CA ALA A 658 -12.79 -8.08 -8.65
C ALA A 658 -12.74 -9.51 -9.22
N PHE A 659 -11.78 -10.29 -8.76
CA PHE A 659 -11.70 -11.72 -9.01
C PHE A 659 -12.41 -12.48 -7.92
N VAL A 660 -13.36 -13.32 -8.30
CA VAL A 660 -14.24 -14.06 -7.40
C VAL A 660 -14.11 -15.55 -7.67
N ASP A 661 -13.74 -16.27 -6.63
CA ASP A 661 -13.74 -17.73 -6.61
C ASP A 661 -15.18 -18.22 -6.40
N VAL A 662 -15.73 -18.89 -7.39
CA VAL A 662 -17.09 -19.44 -7.38
C VAL A 662 -17.11 -20.97 -7.21
N GLY A 663 -16.00 -21.55 -6.72
CA GLY A 663 -15.85 -22.97 -6.52
C GLY A 663 -15.47 -23.76 -7.78
N VAL A 664 -15.07 -23.06 -8.82
CA VAL A 664 -14.42 -23.62 -10.02
C VAL A 664 -13.00 -23.08 -10.08
N HIS A 665 -12.02 -23.87 -10.40
CA HIS A 665 -10.58 -23.59 -10.31
C HIS A 665 -10.06 -22.30 -10.91
N GLN A 666 -10.91 -21.55 -11.59
CA GLN A 666 -10.59 -20.29 -12.23
C GLN A 666 -11.43 -19.20 -11.58
N ASP A 667 -10.77 -18.20 -11.04
CA ASP A 667 -11.48 -17.04 -10.55
C ASP A 667 -12.22 -16.36 -11.69
N GLY A 668 -13.49 -16.07 -11.48
CA GLY A 668 -14.27 -15.28 -12.42
C GLY A 668 -14.02 -13.78 -12.20
N LEU A 669 -13.96 -13.01 -13.28
CA LEU A 669 -13.81 -11.57 -13.21
C LEU A 669 -15.19 -10.89 -13.19
N VAL A 670 -15.46 -10.11 -12.14
CA VAL A 670 -16.50 -9.10 -12.12
C VAL A 670 -15.88 -7.77 -12.49
N HIS A 671 -16.15 -7.28 -13.72
CA HIS A 671 -15.64 -5.99 -14.16
C HIS A 671 -16.23 -4.84 -13.31
N ILE A 672 -15.50 -3.73 -13.14
CA ILE A 672 -15.91 -2.58 -12.31
C ILE A 672 -17.33 -2.07 -12.65
N SER A 673 -17.71 -2.08 -13.93
CA SER A 673 -19.06 -1.69 -14.38
C SER A 673 -20.17 -2.68 -14.01
N LYS A 674 -19.81 -3.85 -13.48
CA LYS A 674 -20.70 -4.96 -13.13
C LYS A 674 -20.75 -5.25 -11.63
N LEU A 675 -20.04 -4.45 -10.82
CA LEU A 675 -20.00 -4.58 -9.36
C LEU A 675 -21.28 -4.03 -8.70
N ALA A 676 -21.85 -2.95 -9.24
CA ALA A 676 -23.05 -2.33 -8.69
C ALA A 676 -23.86 -1.60 -9.78
N ASN A 677 -25.16 -1.33 -9.51
CA ASN A 677 -26.04 -0.54 -10.37
C ASN A 677 -25.80 0.98 -10.32
N ARG A 678 -24.62 1.41 -9.88
CA ARG A 678 -24.20 2.81 -9.80
C ARG A 678 -22.79 2.95 -10.33
N PHE A 679 -22.38 4.18 -10.63
CA PHE A 679 -20.97 4.43 -10.96
C PHE A 679 -20.08 4.06 -9.77
N VAL A 680 -19.11 3.18 -10.01
CA VAL A 680 -18.10 2.74 -9.03
C VAL A 680 -16.78 3.36 -9.46
N LYS A 681 -16.19 4.16 -8.58
CA LYS A 681 -14.90 4.79 -8.84
C LYS A 681 -13.75 3.83 -8.53
N HIS A 682 -13.84 3.12 -7.42
CA HIS A 682 -12.86 2.12 -7.01
C HIS A 682 -13.60 0.83 -6.64
N PRO A 683 -13.21 -0.34 -7.18
CA PRO A 683 -13.83 -1.62 -6.84
C PRO A 683 -13.85 -1.92 -5.34
N SER A 684 -12.81 -1.49 -4.62
CA SER A 684 -12.70 -1.62 -3.15
C SER A 684 -13.76 -0.84 -2.34
N ASP A 685 -14.52 0.06 -3.00
CA ASP A 685 -15.65 0.75 -2.37
C ASP A 685 -16.93 -0.12 -2.34
N VAL A 686 -16.90 -1.24 -3.06
CA VAL A 686 -18.05 -2.17 -3.18
C VAL A 686 -17.74 -3.53 -2.59
N VAL A 687 -16.53 -4.06 -2.81
CA VAL A 687 -16.13 -5.40 -2.36
C VAL A 687 -14.72 -5.39 -1.79
N ARG A 688 -14.44 -6.30 -0.84
CA ARG A 688 -13.13 -6.52 -0.23
C ARG A 688 -12.70 -7.97 -0.40
N VAL A 689 -11.41 -8.23 -0.34
CA VAL A 689 -10.88 -9.60 -0.32
C VAL A 689 -11.42 -10.34 0.90
N GLY A 690 -11.93 -11.55 0.67
CA GLY A 690 -12.60 -12.35 1.68
C GLY A 690 -14.12 -12.20 1.73
N ASP A 691 -14.70 -11.18 1.08
CA ASP A 691 -16.15 -11.02 1.02
C ASP A 691 -16.81 -12.20 0.29
N THR A 692 -17.92 -12.67 0.85
CA THR A 692 -18.81 -13.62 0.16
C THR A 692 -19.85 -12.83 -0.63
N VAL A 693 -19.80 -12.95 -1.94
CA VAL A 693 -20.68 -12.22 -2.84
C VAL A 693 -21.57 -13.14 -3.66
N LYS A 694 -22.77 -12.66 -3.99
CA LYS A 694 -23.65 -13.30 -4.96
C LYS A 694 -23.29 -12.79 -6.35
N VAL A 695 -23.04 -13.70 -7.27
CA VAL A 695 -22.68 -13.40 -8.64
C VAL A 695 -23.51 -14.24 -9.62
N TRP A 696 -23.64 -13.73 -10.83
CA TRP A 696 -24.22 -14.47 -11.97
C TRP A 696 -23.17 -14.65 -13.04
N VAL A 697 -23.14 -15.83 -13.64
CA VAL A 697 -22.26 -16.13 -14.78
C VAL A 697 -22.75 -15.33 -15.99
N GLU A 698 -21.93 -14.42 -16.51
CA GLU A 698 -22.25 -13.64 -17.71
C GLU A 698 -21.79 -14.39 -18.96
N LYS A 699 -20.56 -14.89 -18.96
CA LYS A 699 -19.96 -15.61 -20.07
C LYS A 699 -18.86 -16.55 -19.58
N VAL A 700 -18.80 -17.74 -20.18
CA VAL A 700 -17.71 -18.70 -20.00
C VAL A 700 -16.97 -18.87 -21.33
N ASP A 701 -15.68 -18.55 -21.36
CA ASP A 701 -14.77 -18.83 -22.46
C ASP A 701 -13.96 -20.08 -22.12
N ARG A 702 -14.43 -21.23 -22.57
CA ARG A 702 -13.83 -22.55 -22.25
C ARG A 702 -12.43 -22.69 -22.83
N ASP A 703 -12.19 -22.14 -24.04
CA ASP A 703 -10.90 -22.24 -24.72
C ASP A 703 -9.80 -21.47 -24.00
N ARG A 704 -10.14 -20.26 -23.53
CA ARG A 704 -9.23 -19.38 -22.78
C ARG A 704 -9.32 -19.57 -21.27
N LYS A 705 -10.20 -20.45 -20.81
CA LYS A 705 -10.49 -20.68 -19.38
C LYS A 705 -10.80 -19.39 -18.64
N LYS A 706 -11.63 -18.51 -19.21
CA LYS A 706 -12.02 -17.23 -18.61
C LYS A 706 -13.50 -17.23 -18.26
N ILE A 707 -13.82 -16.75 -17.06
CA ILE A 707 -15.19 -16.63 -16.56
C ILE A 707 -15.47 -15.15 -16.32
N SER A 708 -16.48 -14.63 -16.98
CA SER A 708 -17.01 -13.29 -16.73
C SER A 708 -18.23 -13.39 -15.82
N LEU A 709 -18.21 -12.62 -14.74
CA LEU A 709 -19.24 -12.60 -13.72
C LEU A 709 -19.87 -11.20 -13.60
N THR A 710 -21.07 -11.14 -13.08
CA THR A 710 -21.73 -9.89 -12.71
C THR A 710 -22.35 -9.98 -11.32
N MET A 711 -22.31 -8.91 -10.55
CA MET A 711 -23.03 -8.76 -9.28
C MET A 711 -24.36 -8.02 -9.47
N VAL A 712 -24.67 -7.63 -10.72
CA VAL A 712 -25.89 -6.92 -11.09
C VAL A 712 -26.79 -7.86 -11.86
N GLN A 713 -27.94 -8.22 -11.27
CA GLN A 713 -28.92 -9.10 -11.92
C GLN A 713 -29.59 -8.38 -13.09
N GLY A 714 -29.56 -8.97 -14.28
CA GLY A 714 -30.41 -8.53 -15.39
C GLY A 714 -29.88 -7.41 -16.28
N LYS A 715 -28.54 -7.27 -16.45
CA LYS A 715 -27.98 -6.44 -17.55
C LYS A 715 -27.15 -7.27 -18.49
#